data_db848ebc29816bafad737a6ccb09e44d
#
_entry.id   db848ebc29816bafad737a6ccb09e44d
#
_cell.length_a   1.000
_cell.length_b   1.000
_cell.length_c   1.000
_cell.angle_alpha   90.00
_cell.angle_beta   90.00
_cell.angle_gamma   90.00
#
_symmetry.space_group_name_H-M   'P 1'
#
loop_
_entity.id
_entity.type
_entity.pdbx_description
1 polymer ?
#
loop_
_entity_poly.entity_id
_entity_poly.type
_entity_poly.pdbx_seq_one_letter_code
_entity_poly.pdbx_strand_id
1 'polypeptide(L)'
;MGPSALRRASSDAAAMFAADVSGAAPGMIDPLPAVITASEWDDLSAGLVQRARLLDALYSDLYGPRTVFGSDVAPTAELLEDPAYLRTAVGIPARGSQRLFALACTVARTADGQWRVIEDQVDVPHGAGFALEMRRVLSRCAPGLYRSTELRRLHPFFDRIRTALDLRGRADGGSGRAVVLLGKGGDPLLTFDHHWFANLLGAPVVSATDLRTGSGLLTLRVPGVQADPAEAVDTLIRLAPSQQLDPLDLGPTPLRGVTGLVEAARNGDVEVVNPLGAGLLENPALRKALPDLCRQILHEDLQLRSPATDSAPEWSTALSLDPAGGKRPVQRPVTLRLLVLAGADDYEVLPGGIATTTDDAPTAVKDVWVLVPEAATAASDEASPAAVTRSTLPAYPAMTRSIGADLFWFGRYLERVDLTSRLLRTVLDTTNDLGSERGTTARTALGVLLRAVTDVTTTFPGFHQVDLKDPEEVHTEITALLTAVDRPGSLAQSFDSLAHTTRTLRDMVSDDIWPVIARMRARIRTLGQVDSQPLEPALTDIIDGCLTLSGAITDSMPRNLGWDLAETGRRIERTLGLLALLRATLGHRRHDEAEARVTQAVAVITESGASYRRYYHAAVQPELLLELLLADATLPRSLAFQLERLGASLDRLPESTPSPELRAPLSSLRTRVTGWSPRELLQPASTAGPSATALLDETSGAITSLRELAGALEDVYFRPTESTSPWGFDDV
;
A
#
# COMPACT_ATOMS: atom_id res chain seq x y z
N MET A 1 26.78 -15.63 -15.93
CA MET A 1 26.98 -15.44 -14.45
C MET A 1 27.41 -16.75 -13.82
N GLY A 2 28.33 -16.71 -12.85
CA GLY A 2 28.70 -17.92 -12.09
C GLY A 2 27.66 -18.27 -11.01
N PRO A 3 27.67 -19.51 -10.48
CA PRO A 3 26.64 -19.99 -9.53
C PRO A 3 26.51 -19.15 -8.25
N SER A 4 27.60 -18.62 -7.72
CA SER A 4 27.59 -17.73 -6.55
C SER A 4 26.96 -16.38 -6.83
N ALA A 5 27.13 -15.84 -8.04
CA ALA A 5 26.50 -14.59 -8.49
C ALA A 5 25.00 -14.77 -8.70
N LEU A 6 24.56 -15.90 -9.23
CA LEU A 6 23.13 -16.22 -9.40
C LEU A 6 22.42 -16.33 -8.05
N ARG A 7 23.04 -16.97 -7.04
CA ARG A 7 22.46 -17.06 -5.70
C ARG A 7 22.40 -15.72 -4.99
N ARG A 8 23.43 -14.90 -5.16
CA ARG A 8 23.39 -13.53 -4.64
C ARG A 8 22.25 -12.77 -5.29
N ALA A 9 22.11 -12.82 -6.61
CA ALA A 9 21.02 -12.20 -7.33
C ALA A 9 19.63 -12.70 -6.86
N SER A 10 19.50 -14.00 -6.55
CA SER A 10 18.28 -14.56 -5.97
C SER A 10 17.99 -14.00 -4.57
N SER A 11 18.99 -13.94 -3.70
CA SER A 11 18.85 -13.37 -2.35
C SER A 11 18.53 -11.88 -2.38
N ASP A 12 19.23 -11.12 -3.23
CA ASP A 12 19.00 -9.68 -3.40
C ASP A 12 17.60 -9.41 -3.96
N ALA A 13 17.17 -10.21 -4.94
CA ALA A 13 15.83 -10.11 -5.53
C ALA A 13 14.75 -10.44 -4.50
N ALA A 14 14.91 -11.49 -3.69
CA ALA A 14 13.97 -11.83 -2.64
C ALA A 14 13.90 -10.72 -1.57
N ALA A 15 15.03 -10.12 -1.20
CA ALA A 15 15.07 -9.00 -0.27
C ALA A 15 14.36 -7.76 -0.82
N MET A 16 14.59 -7.40 -2.10
CA MET A 16 13.91 -6.29 -2.76
C MET A 16 12.41 -6.53 -2.86
N PHE A 17 12.00 -7.73 -3.29
CA PHE A 17 10.59 -8.09 -3.42
C PHE A 17 9.88 -8.10 -2.05
N ALA A 18 10.50 -8.69 -1.02
CA ALA A 18 9.96 -8.70 0.34
C ALA A 18 9.84 -7.29 0.95
N ALA A 19 10.70 -6.36 0.55
CA ALA A 19 10.60 -4.96 0.95
C ALA A 19 9.32 -4.32 0.41
N ASP A 20 8.94 -4.63 -0.83
CA ASP A 20 7.76 -4.10 -1.49
C ASP A 20 6.45 -4.79 -1.04
N VAL A 21 6.53 -6.02 -0.52
CA VAL A 21 5.36 -6.89 -0.23
C VAL A 21 5.20 -7.23 1.27
N SER A 22 5.51 -6.33 2.19
CA SER A 22 5.29 -6.54 3.65
C SER A 22 5.96 -7.78 4.25
N GLY A 23 7.08 -8.22 3.69
CA GLY A 23 7.80 -9.39 4.20
C GLY A 23 7.28 -10.74 3.73
N ALA A 24 6.20 -10.79 2.94
CA ALA A 24 5.81 -11.99 2.22
C ALA A 24 6.68 -12.11 0.96
N ALA A 25 7.38 -13.22 0.81
CA ALA A 25 8.09 -13.55 -0.42
C ALA A 25 7.34 -14.66 -1.15
N PRO A 26 7.24 -14.62 -2.48
CA PRO A 26 6.59 -15.68 -3.25
C PRO A 26 7.50 -16.93 -3.36
N GLY A 27 8.05 -17.41 -2.26
CA GLY A 27 9.04 -18.49 -2.27
C GLY A 27 10.44 -18.01 -2.72
N MET A 28 11.22 -18.91 -3.32
CA MET A 28 12.54 -18.58 -3.87
C MET A 28 12.39 -17.83 -5.19
N ILE A 29 12.98 -16.64 -5.29
CA ILE A 29 13.08 -15.93 -6.58
C ILE A 29 14.28 -16.47 -7.36
N ASP A 30 14.03 -17.06 -8.52
CA ASP A 30 15.06 -17.61 -9.37
C ASP A 30 15.42 -16.61 -10.49
N PRO A 31 16.67 -16.12 -10.56
CA PRO A 31 17.10 -15.16 -11.57
C PRO A 31 17.21 -15.75 -12.99
N LEU A 32 17.12 -17.08 -13.12
CA LEU A 32 17.12 -17.73 -14.43
C LEU A 32 15.69 -17.73 -15.01
N PRO A 33 15.44 -17.06 -16.13
CA PRO A 33 14.09 -16.92 -16.69
C PRO A 33 13.57 -18.23 -17.32
N ALA A 34 12.24 -18.30 -17.46
CA ALA A 34 11.62 -19.22 -18.42
C ALA A 34 11.58 -18.50 -19.78
N VAL A 35 12.21 -19.09 -20.79
CA VAL A 35 12.38 -18.45 -22.10
C VAL A 35 11.41 -19.05 -23.11
N ILE A 36 10.71 -18.19 -23.86
CA ILE A 36 9.80 -18.53 -24.95
C ILE A 36 10.35 -17.86 -26.21
N THR A 37 10.52 -18.63 -27.30
CA THR A 37 10.94 -18.09 -28.60
C THR A 37 9.82 -17.27 -29.23
N ALA A 38 10.16 -16.42 -30.20
CA ALA A 38 9.17 -15.57 -30.87
C ALA A 38 8.06 -16.39 -31.55
N SER A 39 8.42 -17.48 -32.25
CA SER A 39 7.43 -18.35 -32.92
C SER A 39 6.53 -19.11 -31.95
N GLU A 40 7.10 -19.66 -30.87
CA GLU A 40 6.31 -20.30 -29.82
C GLU A 40 5.35 -19.32 -29.14
N TRP A 41 5.78 -18.07 -28.99
CA TRP A 41 4.93 -17.02 -28.42
C TRP A 41 3.76 -16.66 -29.35
N ASP A 42 4.01 -16.55 -30.65
CA ASP A 42 2.98 -16.20 -31.61
C ASP A 42 1.87 -17.28 -31.65
N ASP A 43 2.24 -18.57 -31.63
CA ASP A 43 1.29 -19.69 -31.55
C ASP A 43 0.53 -19.69 -30.20
N LEU A 44 1.25 -19.53 -29.09
CA LEU A 44 0.67 -19.51 -27.73
C LEU A 44 -0.29 -18.33 -27.56
N SER A 45 0.12 -17.14 -27.99
CA SER A 45 -0.70 -15.93 -27.88
C SER A 45 -1.96 -16.01 -28.74
N ALA A 46 -1.88 -16.53 -29.97
CA ALA A 46 -3.04 -16.77 -30.83
C ALA A 46 -4.07 -17.72 -30.17
N GLY A 47 -3.59 -18.82 -29.58
CA GLY A 47 -4.45 -19.74 -28.87
C GLY A 47 -5.08 -19.16 -27.60
N LEU A 48 -4.36 -18.29 -26.87
CA LEU A 48 -4.90 -17.58 -25.71
C LEU A 48 -5.95 -16.53 -26.09
N VAL A 49 -5.75 -15.82 -27.21
CA VAL A 49 -6.74 -14.89 -27.76
C VAL A 49 -8.01 -15.64 -28.20
N GLN A 50 -7.88 -16.77 -28.90
CA GLN A 50 -9.03 -17.62 -29.25
C GLN A 50 -9.79 -18.09 -28.00
N ARG A 51 -9.06 -18.49 -26.94
CA ARG A 51 -9.66 -18.93 -25.69
C ARG A 51 -10.41 -17.80 -24.99
N ALA A 52 -9.85 -16.59 -24.96
CA ALA A 52 -10.50 -15.41 -24.40
C ALA A 52 -11.80 -15.08 -25.16
N ARG A 53 -11.79 -15.10 -26.49
CA ARG A 53 -13.00 -14.93 -27.32
C ARG A 53 -14.07 -15.99 -27.02
N LEU A 54 -13.66 -17.24 -26.84
CA LEU A 54 -14.59 -18.33 -26.51
C LEU A 54 -15.23 -18.12 -25.14
N LEU A 55 -14.43 -17.80 -24.12
CA LEU A 55 -14.94 -17.56 -22.76
C LEU A 55 -15.84 -16.32 -22.72
N ASP A 56 -15.50 -15.27 -23.47
CA ASP A 56 -16.34 -14.08 -23.62
C ASP A 56 -17.69 -14.39 -24.27
N ALA A 57 -17.68 -15.13 -25.34
CA ALA A 57 -18.91 -15.58 -26.02
C ALA A 57 -19.77 -16.48 -25.13
N LEU A 58 -19.12 -17.37 -24.37
CA LEU A 58 -19.79 -18.21 -23.36
C LEU A 58 -20.43 -17.39 -22.27
N TYR A 59 -19.70 -16.41 -21.70
CA TYR A 59 -20.28 -15.50 -20.71
C TYR A 59 -21.48 -14.76 -21.27
N SER A 60 -21.35 -14.23 -22.48
CA SER A 60 -22.42 -13.50 -23.17
C SER A 60 -23.66 -14.36 -23.39
N ASP A 61 -23.52 -15.63 -23.69
CA ASP A 61 -24.65 -16.55 -23.81
C ASP A 61 -25.22 -16.95 -22.44
N LEU A 62 -24.40 -17.37 -21.47
CA LEU A 62 -24.85 -17.86 -20.17
C LEU A 62 -25.62 -16.80 -19.35
N TYR A 63 -25.27 -15.53 -19.50
CA TYR A 63 -25.94 -14.40 -18.84
C TYR A 63 -26.88 -13.59 -19.76
N GLY A 64 -27.03 -14.03 -21.02
CA GLY A 64 -27.91 -13.46 -22.03
C GLY A 64 -28.96 -14.45 -22.52
N PRO A 65 -28.89 -14.94 -23.79
CA PRO A 65 -29.90 -15.79 -24.40
C PRO A 65 -29.93 -17.22 -23.83
N ARG A 66 -28.85 -17.67 -23.19
CA ARG A 66 -28.73 -19.00 -22.51
C ARG A 66 -28.92 -20.18 -23.42
N THR A 67 -28.52 -20.10 -24.67
CA THR A 67 -28.68 -21.17 -25.65
C THR A 67 -27.76 -22.36 -25.33
N VAL A 68 -26.63 -22.12 -24.67
CA VAL A 68 -25.70 -23.15 -24.23
C VAL A 68 -26.33 -24.10 -23.25
N PHE A 69 -27.23 -23.71 -22.37
CA PHE A 69 -27.93 -24.60 -21.44
C PHE A 69 -28.88 -25.58 -22.14
N GLY A 70 -29.26 -25.36 -23.36
CA GLY A 70 -30.03 -26.30 -24.20
C GLY A 70 -29.17 -27.22 -25.06
N SER A 71 -27.84 -27.10 -24.96
CA SER A 71 -26.91 -27.88 -25.74
C SER A 71 -26.59 -29.21 -25.05
N ASP A 72 -26.53 -30.31 -25.83
CA ASP A 72 -26.10 -31.65 -25.33
C ASP A 72 -24.64 -31.69 -24.89
N VAL A 73 -23.87 -30.65 -25.21
CA VAL A 73 -22.43 -30.55 -24.91
C VAL A 73 -22.15 -29.83 -23.57
N ALA A 74 -23.06 -28.96 -23.16
CA ALA A 74 -22.85 -28.16 -21.95
C ALA A 74 -23.15 -28.95 -20.67
N PRO A 75 -22.32 -28.82 -19.62
CA PRO A 75 -22.58 -29.42 -18.30
C PRO A 75 -23.60 -28.57 -17.52
N THR A 76 -24.85 -28.54 -18.01
CA THR A 76 -25.89 -27.61 -17.54
C THR A 76 -26.21 -27.76 -16.06
N ALA A 77 -26.26 -28.97 -15.52
CA ALA A 77 -26.56 -29.19 -14.11
C ALA A 77 -25.46 -28.63 -13.21
N GLU A 78 -24.21 -28.96 -13.53
CA GLU A 78 -23.04 -28.50 -12.78
C GLU A 78 -22.87 -26.95 -12.80
N LEU A 79 -23.23 -26.30 -13.91
CA LEU A 79 -23.19 -24.87 -14.04
C LEU A 79 -24.32 -24.18 -13.26
N LEU A 80 -25.54 -24.75 -13.24
CA LEU A 80 -26.66 -24.17 -12.52
C LEU A 80 -26.57 -24.38 -11.01
N GLU A 81 -25.84 -25.39 -10.55
CA GLU A 81 -25.57 -25.68 -9.14
C GLU A 81 -24.34 -24.92 -8.62
N ASP A 82 -23.52 -24.36 -9.49
CA ASP A 82 -22.31 -23.61 -9.11
C ASP A 82 -22.67 -22.30 -8.39
N PRO A 83 -22.16 -22.06 -7.19
CA PRO A 83 -22.37 -20.80 -6.46
C PRO A 83 -21.91 -19.55 -7.22
N ALA A 84 -21.00 -19.69 -8.19
CA ALA A 84 -20.55 -18.60 -9.06
C ALA A 84 -21.62 -18.21 -10.10
N TYR A 85 -22.68 -19.02 -10.31
CA TYR A 85 -23.78 -18.63 -11.17
C TYR A 85 -24.70 -17.63 -10.49
N LEU A 86 -24.54 -16.37 -10.80
CA LEU A 86 -25.32 -15.28 -10.21
C LEU A 86 -26.54 -14.95 -11.07
N ARG A 87 -27.72 -15.41 -10.67
CA ARG A 87 -29.00 -15.10 -11.39
C ARG A 87 -29.26 -13.61 -11.53
N THR A 88 -28.83 -12.83 -10.55
CA THR A 88 -28.96 -11.38 -10.53
C THR A 88 -28.14 -10.68 -11.63
N ALA A 89 -27.09 -11.33 -12.14
CA ALA A 89 -26.28 -10.81 -13.23
C ALA A 89 -26.89 -11.02 -14.62
N VAL A 90 -27.95 -11.84 -14.73
CA VAL A 90 -28.60 -12.12 -16.00
C VAL A 90 -29.24 -10.86 -16.58
N GLY A 91 -28.93 -10.57 -17.86
CA GLY A 91 -29.49 -9.44 -18.59
C GLY A 91 -28.84 -8.08 -18.28
N ILE A 92 -27.75 -8.05 -17.52
CA ILE A 92 -26.95 -6.83 -17.36
C ILE A 92 -26.37 -6.42 -18.74
N PRO A 93 -26.58 -5.17 -19.20
CA PRO A 93 -26.07 -4.72 -20.50
C PRO A 93 -24.53 -4.66 -20.51
N ALA A 94 -23.93 -4.78 -21.70
CA ALA A 94 -22.50 -4.53 -21.91
C ALA A 94 -22.30 -3.16 -22.58
N ARG A 95 -21.22 -2.49 -22.23
CA ARG A 95 -20.71 -1.34 -22.96
C ARG A 95 -19.53 -1.80 -23.81
N GLY A 96 -19.73 -2.10 -25.06
CA GLY A 96 -18.68 -2.56 -25.97
C GLY A 96 -18.84 -4.02 -26.43
N SER A 97 -17.91 -4.46 -27.29
CA SER A 97 -17.96 -5.77 -27.94
C SER A 97 -17.49 -6.93 -27.08
N GLN A 98 -16.60 -6.65 -26.12
CA GLN A 98 -16.02 -7.64 -25.22
C GLN A 98 -16.59 -7.47 -23.81
N ARG A 99 -17.12 -8.53 -23.23
CA ARG A 99 -17.64 -8.53 -21.85
C ARG A 99 -16.53 -8.72 -20.82
N LEU A 100 -15.64 -9.67 -21.08
CA LEU A 100 -14.49 -9.92 -20.22
C LEU A 100 -13.42 -8.86 -20.47
N PHE A 101 -12.89 -8.27 -19.41
CA PHE A 101 -11.78 -7.32 -19.50
C PHE A 101 -10.43 -8.00 -19.30
N ALA A 102 -10.34 -8.93 -18.38
CA ALA A 102 -9.11 -9.60 -18.01
C ALA A 102 -9.29 -11.10 -17.83
N LEU A 103 -8.26 -11.85 -18.19
CA LEU A 103 -8.18 -13.30 -18.02
C LEU A 103 -6.73 -13.65 -17.68
N ALA A 104 -6.50 -14.44 -16.66
CA ALA A 104 -5.19 -15.02 -16.37
C ALA A 104 -5.25 -16.52 -16.65
N CYS A 105 -4.37 -17.00 -17.55
CA CYS A 105 -4.26 -18.42 -17.87
C CYS A 105 -2.99 -19.00 -17.27
N THR A 106 -3.13 -20.09 -16.52
CA THR A 106 -1.99 -20.93 -16.15
C THR A 106 -1.79 -21.99 -17.24
N VAL A 107 -0.64 -21.94 -17.91
CA VAL A 107 -0.30 -22.84 -19.00
C VAL A 107 0.96 -23.64 -18.69
N ALA A 108 1.07 -24.83 -19.27
CA ALA A 108 2.30 -25.60 -19.27
C ALA A 108 2.51 -26.28 -20.63
N ARG A 109 3.78 -26.57 -20.90
CA ARG A 109 4.17 -27.28 -22.10
C ARG A 109 4.42 -28.76 -21.76
N THR A 110 3.83 -29.64 -22.47
CA THR A 110 4.06 -31.08 -22.32
C THR A 110 5.41 -31.52 -22.90
N ALA A 111 5.90 -32.70 -22.54
CA ALA A 111 7.20 -33.22 -23.01
C ALA A 111 7.25 -33.36 -24.54
N ASP A 112 6.11 -33.56 -25.21
CA ASP A 112 5.98 -33.59 -26.67
C ASP A 112 5.88 -32.19 -27.31
N GLY A 113 6.03 -31.15 -26.51
CA GLY A 113 6.10 -29.76 -26.96
C GLY A 113 4.76 -29.04 -27.13
N GLN A 114 3.63 -29.67 -26.76
CA GLN A 114 2.31 -29.08 -26.90
C GLN A 114 1.94 -28.21 -25.69
N TRP A 115 1.40 -27.01 -25.93
CA TRP A 115 0.88 -26.14 -24.88
C TRP A 115 -0.49 -26.63 -24.38
N ARG A 116 -0.69 -26.60 -23.07
CA ARG A 116 -1.95 -26.94 -22.40
C ARG A 116 -2.32 -25.86 -21.39
N VAL A 117 -3.62 -25.55 -21.28
CA VAL A 117 -4.16 -24.66 -20.25
C VAL A 117 -4.62 -25.47 -19.06
N ILE A 118 -3.97 -25.24 -17.92
CA ILE A 118 -4.27 -25.94 -16.65
C ILE A 118 -5.44 -25.26 -15.95
N GLU A 119 -5.45 -23.91 -15.95
CA GLU A 119 -6.40 -23.12 -15.21
C GLU A 119 -6.70 -21.81 -15.96
N ASP A 120 -7.96 -21.40 -15.93
CA ASP A 120 -8.43 -20.07 -16.31
C ASP A 120 -8.88 -19.35 -15.06
N GLN A 121 -8.43 -18.13 -14.86
CA GLN A 121 -8.90 -17.22 -13.82
C GLN A 121 -9.57 -16.01 -14.46
N VAL A 122 -10.85 -15.88 -14.22
CA VAL A 122 -11.73 -14.89 -14.87
C VAL A 122 -12.43 -14.02 -13.83
N ASP A 123 -12.73 -14.56 -12.64
CA ASP A 123 -13.42 -13.78 -11.60
C ASP A 123 -12.52 -12.65 -11.06
N VAL A 124 -11.33 -13.03 -10.59
CA VAL A 124 -10.33 -12.09 -10.07
C VAL A 124 -8.95 -12.42 -10.65
N PRO A 125 -8.71 -12.13 -11.95
CA PRO A 125 -7.44 -12.45 -12.59
C PRO A 125 -6.30 -11.65 -11.97
N HIS A 126 -5.15 -12.29 -11.76
CA HIS A 126 -3.98 -11.68 -11.14
C HIS A 126 -2.66 -12.16 -11.77
N GLY A 127 -1.57 -11.42 -11.53
CA GLY A 127 -0.22 -11.75 -12.00
C GLY A 127 0.46 -10.65 -12.82
N ALA A 128 -0.26 -9.60 -13.21
CA ALA A 128 0.30 -8.50 -14.01
C ALA A 128 1.35 -7.68 -13.24
N GLY A 129 1.04 -7.31 -12.02
CA GLY A 129 1.94 -6.57 -11.14
C GLY A 129 3.18 -7.38 -10.79
N PHE A 130 3.00 -8.67 -10.53
CA PHE A 130 4.12 -9.58 -10.29
C PHE A 130 5.05 -9.71 -11.50
N ALA A 131 4.52 -9.82 -12.71
CA ALA A 131 5.32 -9.96 -13.92
C ALA A 131 6.24 -8.74 -14.13
N LEU A 132 5.71 -7.55 -13.95
CA LEU A 132 6.49 -6.31 -14.06
C LEU A 132 7.50 -6.15 -12.94
N GLU A 133 7.08 -6.37 -11.70
CA GLU A 133 7.97 -6.24 -10.55
C GLU A 133 9.10 -7.26 -10.61
N MET A 134 8.79 -8.52 -10.98
CA MET A 134 9.80 -9.55 -11.19
C MET A 134 10.82 -9.11 -12.25
N ARG A 135 10.34 -8.58 -13.41
CA ARG A 135 11.19 -8.04 -14.46
C ARG A 135 12.06 -6.89 -13.96
N ARG A 136 11.50 -5.95 -13.21
CA ARG A 136 12.18 -4.79 -12.63
C ARG A 136 13.28 -5.20 -11.65
N VAL A 137 12.93 -6.06 -10.71
CA VAL A 137 13.86 -6.53 -9.67
C VAL A 137 15.00 -7.33 -10.28
N LEU A 138 14.71 -8.31 -11.13
CA LEU A 138 15.73 -9.17 -11.73
C LEU A 138 16.63 -8.42 -12.70
N SER A 139 16.13 -7.41 -13.41
CA SER A 139 16.97 -6.56 -14.25
C SER A 139 18.02 -5.78 -13.47
N ARG A 140 17.73 -5.44 -12.20
CA ARG A 140 18.68 -4.78 -11.28
C ARG A 140 19.65 -5.76 -10.65
N CYS A 141 19.17 -6.94 -10.22
CA CYS A 141 19.98 -7.96 -9.54
C CYS A 141 20.86 -8.77 -10.51
N ALA A 142 20.43 -8.93 -11.76
CA ALA A 142 21.12 -9.72 -12.78
C ALA A 142 21.30 -8.94 -14.11
N PRO A 143 21.84 -7.72 -14.12
CA PRO A 143 21.86 -6.83 -15.29
C PRO A 143 22.63 -7.42 -16.49
N GLY A 144 23.60 -8.31 -16.24
CA GLY A 144 24.35 -8.96 -17.31
C GLY A 144 23.52 -9.92 -18.16
N LEU A 145 22.46 -10.55 -17.59
CA LEU A 145 21.54 -11.38 -18.35
C LEU A 145 20.63 -10.52 -19.24
N TYR A 146 20.08 -9.43 -18.67
CA TYR A 146 19.14 -8.57 -19.39
C TYR A 146 19.78 -7.78 -20.55
N ARG A 147 21.04 -7.33 -20.40
CA ARG A 147 21.74 -6.58 -21.47
C ARG A 147 22.12 -7.40 -22.67
N SER A 148 22.21 -8.72 -22.51
CA SER A 148 22.63 -9.65 -23.58
C SER A 148 21.48 -10.27 -24.35
N THR A 149 20.21 -9.95 -24.00
CA THR A 149 19.03 -10.60 -24.58
C THR A 149 17.99 -9.55 -24.96
N GLU A 150 17.55 -9.60 -26.20
CA GLU A 150 16.47 -8.73 -26.69
C GLU A 150 15.12 -9.34 -26.36
N LEU A 151 14.34 -8.62 -25.53
CA LEU A 151 13.06 -9.05 -25.00
C LEU A 151 11.92 -8.15 -25.49
N ARG A 152 10.74 -8.73 -25.70
CA ARG A 152 9.52 -7.94 -25.90
C ARG A 152 9.25 -7.11 -24.65
N ARG A 153 8.94 -5.81 -24.84
CA ARG A 153 8.71 -4.85 -23.75
C ARG A 153 7.30 -5.01 -23.19
N LEU A 154 7.14 -4.91 -21.86
CA LEU A 154 5.86 -5.06 -21.19
C LEU A 154 5.04 -3.75 -21.15
N HIS A 155 5.68 -2.61 -20.96
CA HIS A 155 5.00 -1.31 -20.82
C HIS A 155 4.08 -0.93 -22.00
N PRO A 156 4.48 -1.07 -23.27
CA PRO A 156 3.61 -0.69 -24.39
C PRO A 156 2.28 -1.45 -24.44
N PHE A 157 2.22 -2.65 -23.86
CA PHE A 157 0.99 -3.40 -23.71
C PHE A 157 -0.01 -2.65 -22.83
N PHE A 158 0.40 -2.19 -21.64
CA PHE A 158 -0.47 -1.46 -20.72
C PHE A 158 -0.89 -0.09 -21.28
N ASP A 159 -0.05 0.59 -22.08
CA ASP A 159 -0.41 1.84 -22.73
C ASP A 159 -1.58 1.63 -23.70
N ARG A 160 -1.57 0.54 -24.49
CA ARG A 160 -2.69 0.21 -25.38
C ARG A 160 -3.96 -0.15 -24.60
N ILE A 161 -3.82 -0.94 -23.53
CA ILE A 161 -4.96 -1.33 -22.68
C ILE A 161 -5.59 -0.12 -21.98
N ARG A 162 -4.78 0.83 -21.49
CA ARG A 162 -5.32 2.10 -20.93
C ARG A 162 -6.12 2.87 -21.97
N THR A 163 -5.63 2.94 -23.20
CA THR A 163 -6.36 3.59 -24.29
C THR A 163 -7.68 2.88 -24.57
N ALA A 164 -7.69 1.56 -24.62
CA ALA A 164 -8.91 0.78 -24.83
C ALA A 164 -9.91 0.97 -23.68
N LEU A 165 -9.45 1.01 -22.43
CA LEU A 165 -10.27 1.24 -21.25
C LEU A 165 -10.90 2.64 -21.25
N ASP A 166 -10.13 3.68 -21.62
CA ASP A 166 -10.65 5.06 -21.74
C ASP A 166 -11.71 5.17 -22.84
N LEU A 167 -11.50 4.53 -23.98
CA LEU A 167 -12.50 4.47 -25.05
C LEU A 167 -13.78 3.77 -24.61
N ARG A 168 -13.66 2.68 -23.86
CA ARG A 168 -14.79 1.92 -23.31
C ARG A 168 -15.61 2.77 -22.33
N GLY A 169 -14.96 3.45 -21.40
CA GLY A 169 -15.63 4.30 -20.43
C GLY A 169 -16.30 5.54 -21.05
N ARG A 170 -15.85 5.99 -22.23
CA ARG A 170 -16.44 7.11 -22.98
C ARG A 170 -17.53 6.69 -23.95
N ALA A 171 -17.72 5.41 -24.17
CA ALA A 171 -18.86 4.92 -24.93
C ALA A 171 -20.15 5.44 -24.28
N ASP A 172 -21.15 5.76 -25.06
CA ASP A 172 -22.44 6.26 -24.61
C ASP A 172 -22.40 7.62 -23.85
N GLY A 173 -21.34 8.41 -24.02
CA GLY A 173 -21.23 9.77 -23.47
C GLY A 173 -20.75 9.83 -22.01
N GLY A 174 -20.17 8.75 -21.48
CA GLY A 174 -19.53 8.73 -20.17
C GLY A 174 -18.32 9.65 -20.06
N SER A 175 -17.90 9.96 -18.84
CA SER A 175 -16.72 10.78 -18.54
C SER A 175 -15.40 10.04 -18.82
N GLY A 176 -15.44 8.71 -19.00
CA GLY A 176 -14.28 7.83 -19.10
C GLY A 176 -13.65 7.50 -17.76
N ARG A 177 -14.31 7.80 -16.63
CA ARG A 177 -13.74 7.55 -15.31
C ARG A 177 -13.82 6.08 -14.97
N ALA A 178 -12.64 5.46 -14.85
CA ALA A 178 -12.48 4.10 -14.35
C ALA A 178 -11.88 4.10 -12.95
N VAL A 179 -12.32 3.17 -12.08
CA VAL A 179 -11.76 2.94 -10.75
C VAL A 179 -11.55 1.45 -10.51
N VAL A 180 -10.59 1.11 -9.65
CA VAL A 180 -10.29 -0.27 -9.26
C VAL A 180 -10.79 -0.52 -7.84
N LEU A 181 -11.76 -1.42 -7.70
CA LEU A 181 -12.27 -1.86 -6.39
C LEU A 181 -11.49 -3.05 -5.88
N LEU A 182 -10.84 -2.89 -4.74
CA LEU A 182 -10.14 -3.97 -4.05
C LEU A 182 -11.01 -4.65 -3.00
N GLY A 183 -10.86 -5.97 -2.89
CA GLY A 183 -11.35 -6.75 -1.75
C GLY A 183 -10.57 -6.43 -0.47
N LYS A 184 -11.24 -6.47 0.70
CA LYS A 184 -10.57 -6.35 2.00
C LYS A 184 -10.13 -7.72 2.53
N GLY A 185 -8.94 -7.75 3.15
CA GLY A 185 -8.50 -8.91 3.94
C GLY A 185 -8.07 -10.10 3.07
N GLY A 186 -7.13 -9.90 2.18
CA GLY A 186 -6.56 -10.93 1.35
C GLY A 186 -5.09 -11.22 1.64
N ASP A 187 -4.53 -12.14 0.89
CA ASP A 187 -3.10 -12.39 0.80
C ASP A 187 -2.37 -11.07 0.48
N PRO A 188 -1.36 -10.67 1.28
CA PRO A 188 -0.55 -9.49 1.00
C PRO A 188 0.07 -9.48 -0.40
N LEU A 189 0.43 -10.64 -0.93
CA LEU A 189 0.95 -10.80 -2.30
C LEU A 189 -0.10 -10.40 -3.33
N LEU A 190 -1.32 -10.89 -3.18
CA LEU A 190 -2.42 -10.58 -4.10
C LEU A 190 -2.79 -9.09 -4.04
N THR A 191 -2.82 -8.52 -2.83
CA THR A 191 -3.05 -7.08 -2.63
C THR A 191 -1.99 -6.24 -3.35
N PHE A 192 -0.72 -6.64 -3.27
CA PHE A 192 0.38 -6.00 -3.99
C PHE A 192 0.18 -6.05 -5.51
N ASP A 193 -0.15 -7.24 -6.05
CA ASP A 193 -0.38 -7.43 -7.49
C ASP A 193 -1.52 -6.53 -7.99
N HIS A 194 -2.62 -6.47 -7.23
CA HIS A 194 -3.78 -5.66 -7.55
C HIS A 194 -3.49 -4.16 -7.56
N HIS A 195 -2.74 -3.65 -6.59
CA HIS A 195 -2.29 -2.24 -6.58
C HIS A 195 -1.41 -1.92 -7.78
N TRP A 196 -0.47 -2.81 -8.11
CA TRP A 196 0.35 -2.65 -9.32
C TRP A 196 -0.48 -2.65 -10.60
N PHE A 197 -1.44 -3.56 -10.69
CA PHE A 197 -2.34 -3.64 -11.84
C PHE A 197 -3.15 -2.35 -12.02
N ALA A 198 -3.71 -1.83 -10.93
CA ALA A 198 -4.43 -0.56 -10.94
C ALA A 198 -3.54 0.60 -11.43
N ASN A 199 -2.30 0.67 -10.91
CA ASN A 199 -1.32 1.66 -11.31
C ASN A 199 -0.98 1.58 -12.81
N LEU A 200 -0.76 0.37 -13.31
CA LEU A 200 -0.49 0.14 -14.72
C LEU A 200 -1.65 0.56 -15.63
N LEU A 201 -2.87 0.46 -15.15
CA LEU A 201 -4.07 0.94 -15.85
C LEU A 201 -4.29 2.44 -15.68
N GLY A 202 -3.59 3.09 -14.74
CA GLY A 202 -3.80 4.50 -14.42
C GLY A 202 -5.16 4.77 -13.75
N ALA A 203 -5.77 3.76 -13.14
CA ALA A 203 -7.07 3.86 -12.48
C ALA A 203 -6.90 3.90 -10.95
N PRO A 204 -7.54 4.86 -10.24
CA PRO A 204 -7.42 4.97 -8.79
C PRO A 204 -7.99 3.74 -8.08
N VAL A 205 -7.29 3.31 -7.03
CA VAL A 205 -7.73 2.24 -6.15
C VAL A 205 -8.76 2.77 -5.17
N VAL A 206 -9.87 2.07 -5.03
CA VAL A 206 -10.96 2.43 -4.11
C VAL A 206 -11.38 1.23 -3.25
N SER A 207 -11.91 1.51 -2.08
CA SER A 207 -12.61 0.53 -1.23
C SER A 207 -14.14 0.66 -1.43
N ALA A 208 -14.91 -0.35 -1.01
CA ALA A 208 -16.37 -0.27 -1.08
C ALA A 208 -16.95 0.94 -0.32
N THR A 209 -16.28 1.40 0.73
CA THR A 209 -16.67 2.57 1.52
C THR A 209 -16.43 3.91 0.81
N ASP A 210 -15.59 3.92 -0.22
CA ASP A 210 -15.32 5.11 -1.05
C ASP A 210 -16.35 5.27 -2.16
N LEU A 211 -17.24 4.28 -2.35
CA LEU A 211 -18.25 4.26 -3.39
C LEU A 211 -19.66 4.47 -2.81
N ARG A 212 -20.51 5.08 -3.58
CA ARG A 212 -21.92 5.27 -3.25
C ARG A 212 -22.77 5.15 -4.51
N THR A 213 -23.85 4.38 -4.42
CA THR A 213 -24.94 4.41 -5.41
C THR A 213 -25.99 5.42 -4.97
N GLY A 214 -26.55 6.13 -5.90
CA GLY A 214 -27.65 7.08 -5.65
C GLY A 214 -28.15 7.69 -6.93
N SER A 215 -29.48 7.81 -7.09
CA SER A 215 -30.12 8.34 -8.31
C SER A 215 -29.69 7.62 -9.61
N GLY A 216 -29.38 6.32 -9.49
CA GLY A 216 -28.93 5.50 -10.62
C GLY A 216 -27.42 5.60 -10.93
N LEU A 217 -26.65 6.44 -10.26
CA LEU A 217 -25.24 6.63 -10.52
C LEU A 217 -24.37 5.96 -9.44
N LEU A 218 -23.25 5.41 -9.86
CA LEU A 218 -22.14 5.06 -8.97
C LEU A 218 -21.20 6.28 -8.90
N THR A 219 -20.97 6.80 -7.68
CA THR A 219 -20.15 8.00 -7.46
C THR A 219 -19.04 7.73 -6.45
N LEU A 220 -17.93 8.45 -6.59
CA LEU A 220 -16.86 8.48 -5.59
C LEU A 220 -17.24 9.40 -4.41
N ARG A 221 -16.89 8.97 -3.22
CA ARG A 221 -16.96 9.82 -2.02
C ARG A 221 -15.64 10.57 -1.86
N VAL A 222 -15.65 11.83 -2.17
CA VAL A 222 -14.50 12.73 -1.97
C VAL A 222 -14.56 13.32 -0.56
N PRO A 223 -13.42 13.41 0.19
CA PRO A 223 -13.38 14.04 1.50
C PRO A 223 -13.92 15.47 1.45
N GLY A 224 -14.84 15.79 2.38
CA GLY A 224 -15.36 17.16 2.49
C GLY A 224 -16.27 17.64 1.37
N VAL A 225 -16.65 16.80 0.40
CA VAL A 225 -17.54 17.16 -0.73
C VAL A 225 -18.82 16.35 -0.66
N GLN A 226 -20.00 17.00 -0.84
CA GLN A 226 -21.26 16.28 -1.07
C GLN A 226 -21.24 15.59 -2.43
N ALA A 227 -22.03 14.52 -2.59
CA ALA A 227 -22.08 13.76 -3.84
C ALA A 227 -22.36 14.69 -5.03
N ASP A 228 -21.39 14.75 -5.95
CA ASP A 228 -21.50 15.51 -7.19
C ASP A 228 -21.68 14.51 -8.35
N PRO A 229 -22.68 14.69 -9.24
CA PRO A 229 -22.80 13.91 -10.46
C PRO A 229 -21.53 13.94 -11.33
N ALA A 230 -20.71 15.00 -11.23
CA ALA A 230 -19.40 15.08 -11.89
C ALA A 230 -18.40 14.03 -11.36
N GLU A 231 -18.66 13.40 -10.23
CA GLU A 231 -17.86 12.31 -9.64
C GLU A 231 -18.38 10.92 -10.00
N ALA A 232 -19.21 10.80 -11.04
CA ALA A 232 -19.72 9.51 -11.52
C ALA A 232 -18.58 8.60 -12.01
N VAL A 233 -18.71 7.30 -11.72
CA VAL A 233 -17.81 6.24 -12.15
C VAL A 233 -18.45 5.49 -13.28
N ASP A 234 -17.85 5.52 -14.47
CA ASP A 234 -18.36 4.84 -15.65
C ASP A 234 -17.96 3.37 -15.72
N THR A 235 -16.73 3.06 -15.24
CA THR A 235 -16.19 1.70 -15.26
C THR A 235 -15.63 1.33 -13.89
N LEU A 236 -16.15 0.24 -13.32
CA LEU A 236 -15.68 -0.35 -12.07
C LEU A 236 -14.88 -1.62 -12.38
N ILE A 237 -13.55 -1.54 -12.27
CA ILE A 237 -12.67 -2.71 -12.39
C ILE A 237 -12.64 -3.39 -11.02
N ARG A 238 -13.29 -4.55 -10.90
CA ARG A 238 -13.32 -5.27 -9.64
C ARG A 238 -12.18 -6.26 -9.52
N LEU A 239 -11.44 -6.17 -8.46
CA LEU A 239 -10.47 -7.15 -8.01
C LEU A 239 -10.92 -7.76 -6.65
N ALA A 240 -12.22 -8.00 -6.58
CA ALA A 240 -12.91 -8.66 -5.48
C ALA A 240 -13.89 -9.70 -6.05
N PRO A 241 -14.11 -10.82 -5.36
CA PRO A 241 -15.06 -11.85 -5.82
C PRO A 241 -16.46 -11.28 -6.05
N SER A 242 -17.11 -11.73 -7.14
CA SER A 242 -18.43 -11.25 -7.54
C SER A 242 -19.46 -11.27 -6.41
N GLN A 243 -19.49 -12.35 -5.62
CA GLN A 243 -20.46 -12.57 -4.55
C GLN A 243 -20.32 -11.58 -3.38
N GLN A 244 -19.20 -10.85 -3.28
CA GLN A 244 -18.89 -9.95 -2.18
C GLN A 244 -19.17 -8.48 -2.49
N LEU A 245 -19.73 -8.17 -3.66
CA LEU A 245 -19.79 -6.80 -4.14
C LEU A 245 -21.05 -6.04 -3.72
N ASP A 246 -22.21 -6.69 -3.68
CA ASP A 246 -23.47 -6.05 -3.32
C ASP A 246 -24.20 -6.85 -2.24
N PRO A 247 -24.25 -6.35 -0.99
CA PRO A 247 -24.89 -7.06 0.11
C PRO A 247 -26.42 -7.17 -0.05
N LEU A 248 -27.03 -6.32 -0.87
CA LEU A 248 -28.48 -6.32 -1.10
C LEU A 248 -28.90 -7.42 -2.07
N ASP A 249 -28.20 -7.56 -3.20
CA ASP A 249 -28.59 -8.47 -4.28
C ASP A 249 -27.82 -9.80 -4.29
N LEU A 250 -26.60 -9.83 -3.70
CA LEU A 250 -25.71 -11.00 -3.75
C LEU A 250 -25.53 -11.70 -2.40
N GLY A 251 -26.18 -11.18 -1.36
CA GLY A 251 -26.16 -11.75 -0.01
C GLY A 251 -25.12 -11.08 0.93
N PRO A 252 -25.16 -11.44 2.21
CA PRO A 252 -24.31 -10.78 3.21
C PRO A 252 -22.84 -10.96 2.89
N THR A 253 -22.09 -9.86 2.94
CA THR A 253 -20.66 -9.82 2.65
C THR A 253 -19.88 -9.28 3.85
N PRO A 254 -18.74 -9.90 4.24
CA PRO A 254 -17.87 -9.37 5.28
C PRO A 254 -17.20 -8.06 4.88
N LEU A 255 -17.25 -7.69 3.60
CA LEU A 255 -16.54 -6.55 3.02
C LEU A 255 -17.36 -5.27 2.97
N ARG A 256 -18.57 -5.23 3.52
CA ARG A 256 -19.50 -4.09 3.37
C ARG A 256 -19.58 -3.61 1.92
N GLY A 257 -19.93 -4.48 0.98
CA GLY A 257 -19.95 -4.17 -0.46
C GLY A 257 -20.65 -2.85 -0.82
N VAL A 258 -20.83 -2.60 -2.09
CA VAL A 258 -21.48 -1.38 -2.61
C VAL A 258 -22.96 -1.70 -2.80
N THR A 259 -23.79 -1.30 -1.85
CA THR A 259 -25.24 -1.54 -1.89
C THR A 259 -25.88 -0.91 -3.12
N GLY A 260 -26.63 -1.69 -3.92
CA GLY A 260 -27.28 -1.24 -5.15
C GLY A 260 -26.35 -1.21 -6.37
N LEU A 261 -25.16 -1.82 -6.31
CA LEU A 261 -24.24 -1.92 -7.45
C LEU A 261 -24.85 -2.75 -8.58
N VAL A 262 -25.53 -3.85 -8.26
CA VAL A 262 -26.20 -4.70 -9.26
C VAL A 262 -27.28 -3.94 -10.00
N GLU A 263 -28.06 -3.12 -9.29
CA GLU A 263 -29.08 -2.28 -9.91
C GLU A 263 -28.47 -1.22 -10.83
N ALA A 264 -27.43 -0.51 -10.37
CA ALA A 264 -26.71 0.47 -11.19
C ALA A 264 -26.12 -0.17 -12.46
N ALA A 265 -25.52 -1.36 -12.34
CA ALA A 265 -25.00 -2.10 -13.49
C ALA A 265 -26.14 -2.55 -14.46
N ARG A 266 -27.30 -2.97 -13.93
CA ARG A 266 -28.45 -3.39 -14.72
C ARG A 266 -29.08 -2.24 -15.50
N ASN A 267 -29.07 -1.04 -14.91
CA ASN A 267 -29.54 0.17 -15.56
C ASN A 267 -28.56 0.70 -16.62
N GLY A 268 -27.34 0.17 -16.68
CA GLY A 268 -26.29 0.63 -17.57
C GLY A 268 -25.58 1.90 -17.07
N ASP A 269 -25.75 2.28 -15.80
CA ASP A 269 -25.15 3.47 -15.21
C ASP A 269 -23.65 3.29 -14.91
N VAL A 270 -23.24 2.04 -14.63
CA VAL A 270 -21.84 1.65 -14.45
C VAL A 270 -21.56 0.34 -15.15
N GLU A 271 -20.41 0.23 -15.80
CA GLU A 271 -19.89 -1.05 -16.30
C GLU A 271 -19.00 -1.71 -15.25
N VAL A 272 -19.32 -2.94 -14.86
CA VAL A 272 -18.51 -3.73 -13.93
C VAL A 272 -17.64 -4.71 -14.73
N VAL A 273 -16.33 -4.61 -14.64
CA VAL A 273 -15.36 -5.47 -15.31
C VAL A 273 -14.35 -6.09 -14.32
N ASN A 274 -14.08 -7.41 -14.34
CA ASN A 274 -14.86 -8.38 -15.12
C ASN A 274 -16.31 -8.40 -14.62
N PRO A 275 -17.25 -8.81 -15.49
CA PRO A 275 -18.66 -8.75 -15.15
C PRO A 275 -19.01 -9.68 -13.99
N LEU A 276 -20.14 -9.41 -13.33
CA LEU A 276 -20.64 -10.20 -12.22
C LEU A 276 -20.92 -11.65 -12.65
N GLY A 277 -20.47 -12.62 -11.87
CA GLY A 277 -20.64 -14.04 -12.18
C GLY A 277 -19.63 -14.61 -13.17
N ALA A 278 -18.60 -13.86 -13.56
CA ALA A 278 -17.53 -14.35 -14.44
C ALA A 278 -16.82 -15.60 -13.90
N GLY A 279 -16.81 -15.80 -12.58
CA GLY A 279 -16.26 -17.00 -11.94
C GLY A 279 -16.89 -18.32 -12.39
N LEU A 280 -18.11 -18.29 -12.94
CA LEU A 280 -18.73 -19.48 -13.53
C LEU A 280 -17.87 -20.09 -14.66
N LEU A 281 -17.12 -19.27 -15.37
CA LEU A 281 -16.24 -19.74 -16.45
C LEU A 281 -15.03 -20.55 -15.96
N GLU A 282 -14.74 -20.50 -14.67
CA GLU A 282 -13.67 -21.28 -14.02
C GLU A 282 -14.10 -22.72 -13.67
N ASN A 283 -15.39 -23.04 -13.85
CA ASN A 283 -15.94 -24.34 -13.49
C ASN A 283 -15.21 -25.49 -14.21
N PRO A 284 -14.74 -26.53 -13.48
CA PRO A 284 -13.99 -27.64 -14.08
C PRO A 284 -14.77 -28.45 -15.10
N ALA A 285 -16.10 -28.57 -14.95
CA ALA A 285 -16.95 -29.31 -15.93
C ALA A 285 -17.04 -28.50 -17.24
N LEU A 286 -17.19 -27.16 -17.15
CA LEU A 286 -17.16 -26.29 -18.32
C LEU A 286 -15.82 -26.40 -19.07
N ARG A 287 -14.70 -26.42 -18.34
CA ARG A 287 -13.36 -26.55 -18.92
C ARG A 287 -13.22 -27.82 -19.77
N LYS A 288 -13.81 -28.94 -19.36
CA LYS A 288 -13.83 -30.20 -20.14
C LYS A 288 -14.65 -30.09 -21.42
N ALA A 289 -15.71 -29.29 -21.41
CA ALA A 289 -16.60 -29.08 -22.55
C ALA A 289 -16.09 -28.06 -23.58
N LEU A 290 -15.08 -27.23 -23.22
CA LEU A 290 -14.60 -26.15 -24.08
C LEU A 290 -14.24 -26.55 -25.51
N PRO A 291 -13.62 -27.72 -25.80
CA PRO A 291 -13.32 -28.09 -27.19
C PRO A 291 -14.58 -28.23 -28.07
N ASP A 292 -15.64 -28.77 -27.51
CA ASP A 292 -16.90 -28.99 -28.25
C ASP A 292 -17.69 -27.66 -28.32
N LEU A 293 -17.69 -26.87 -27.26
CA LEU A 293 -18.29 -25.55 -27.24
C LEU A 293 -17.58 -24.57 -28.17
N CYS A 294 -16.26 -24.70 -28.36
CA CYS A 294 -15.51 -23.89 -29.32
C CYS A 294 -15.99 -24.15 -30.76
N ARG A 295 -16.16 -25.41 -31.11
CA ARG A 295 -16.72 -25.79 -32.43
C ARG A 295 -18.16 -25.31 -32.63
N GLN A 296 -18.95 -25.33 -31.57
CA GLN A 296 -20.34 -24.87 -31.63
C GLN A 296 -20.46 -23.36 -31.73
N ILE A 297 -19.65 -22.59 -30.98
CA ILE A 297 -19.81 -21.13 -30.81
C ILE A 297 -18.94 -20.35 -31.79
N LEU A 298 -17.64 -20.73 -31.91
CA LEU A 298 -16.70 -20.04 -32.78
C LEU A 298 -16.56 -20.70 -34.16
N HIS A 299 -17.10 -21.92 -34.33
CA HIS A 299 -16.91 -22.73 -35.54
C HIS A 299 -15.44 -23.08 -35.84
N GLU A 300 -14.63 -23.17 -34.79
CA GLU A 300 -13.20 -23.43 -34.82
C GLU A 300 -12.83 -24.56 -33.86
N ASP A 301 -11.72 -25.26 -34.17
CA ASP A 301 -11.12 -26.18 -33.19
C ASP A 301 -10.34 -25.42 -32.14
N LEU A 302 -10.50 -25.81 -30.86
CA LEU A 302 -9.79 -25.21 -29.75
C LEU A 302 -8.29 -25.50 -29.84
N GLN A 303 -7.47 -24.45 -30.02
CA GLN A 303 -6.01 -24.53 -30.18
C GLN A 303 -5.33 -24.98 -28.89
N LEU A 304 -5.67 -24.33 -27.76
CA LEU A 304 -5.11 -24.63 -26.46
C LEU A 304 -6.10 -25.44 -25.62
N ARG A 305 -5.91 -26.76 -25.63
CA ARG A 305 -6.74 -27.71 -24.86
C ARG A 305 -6.25 -27.79 -23.41
N SER A 306 -7.15 -28.20 -22.53
CA SER A 306 -6.79 -28.61 -21.18
C SER A 306 -6.24 -30.03 -21.12
N PRO A 307 -5.49 -30.44 -20.08
CA PRO A 307 -5.05 -31.84 -19.93
C PRO A 307 -6.23 -32.81 -19.92
N ALA A 308 -6.07 -33.99 -20.55
CA ALA A 308 -7.13 -34.96 -20.69
C ALA A 308 -7.43 -35.81 -19.43
N THR A 309 -6.52 -35.82 -18.47
CA THR A 309 -6.61 -36.62 -17.24
C THR A 309 -6.16 -35.83 -16.02
N ASP A 310 -6.69 -36.19 -14.82
CA ASP A 310 -6.27 -35.65 -13.54
C ASP A 310 -4.84 -36.10 -13.13
N SER A 311 -4.20 -37.00 -13.91
CA SER A 311 -2.79 -37.33 -13.74
C SER A 311 -1.94 -36.20 -14.32
N ALA A 312 -1.07 -35.60 -13.49
CA ALA A 312 -0.15 -34.57 -13.92
C ALA A 312 0.70 -35.07 -15.10
N PRO A 313 0.56 -34.49 -16.30
CA PRO A 313 1.43 -34.82 -17.41
C PRO A 313 2.87 -34.40 -17.10
N GLU A 314 3.84 -35.07 -17.71
CA GLU A 314 5.22 -34.56 -17.65
C GLU A 314 5.30 -33.20 -18.32
N TRP A 315 5.53 -32.17 -17.51
CA TRP A 315 5.73 -30.81 -17.98
C TRP A 315 7.16 -30.59 -18.48
N SER A 316 7.33 -29.78 -19.49
CA SER A 316 8.65 -29.32 -19.93
C SER A 316 9.33 -28.55 -18.81
N THR A 317 10.64 -28.68 -18.74
CA THR A 317 11.45 -28.10 -17.67
C THR A 317 12.12 -26.80 -18.09
N ALA A 318 12.35 -25.91 -17.13
CA ALA A 318 13.20 -24.74 -17.29
C ALA A 318 14.44 -24.85 -16.40
N LEU A 319 15.53 -24.25 -16.87
CA LEU A 319 16.78 -24.19 -16.13
C LEU A 319 16.56 -23.36 -14.84
N SER A 320 16.83 -23.94 -13.69
CA SER A 320 16.56 -23.36 -12.37
C SER A 320 17.75 -23.46 -11.44
N LEU A 321 17.84 -22.59 -10.44
CA LEU A 321 18.77 -22.77 -9.34
C LEU A 321 18.46 -24.09 -8.64
N ASP A 322 19.54 -24.79 -8.27
CA ASP A 322 19.41 -26.03 -7.48
C ASP A 322 18.95 -25.70 -6.06
N PRO A 323 17.73 -26.14 -5.63
CA PRO A 323 17.22 -25.88 -4.29
C PRO A 323 18.04 -26.56 -3.18
N ALA A 324 18.75 -27.65 -3.49
CA ALA A 324 19.65 -28.33 -2.59
C ALA A 324 21.01 -27.61 -2.39
N GLY A 325 21.20 -26.49 -3.05
CA GLY A 325 22.44 -25.73 -2.90
C GLY A 325 23.58 -26.15 -3.83
N GLY A 326 23.35 -27.00 -4.83
CA GLY A 326 24.31 -27.44 -5.82
C GLY A 326 24.94 -26.29 -6.63
N LYS A 327 26.13 -26.52 -7.18
CA LYS A 327 26.86 -25.48 -7.94
C LYS A 327 26.37 -25.29 -9.39
N ARG A 328 25.56 -26.19 -9.90
CA ARG A 328 25.04 -26.15 -11.27
C ARG A 328 23.53 -25.95 -11.26
N PRO A 329 22.99 -25.16 -12.17
CA PRO A 329 21.54 -25.13 -12.39
C PRO A 329 21.00 -26.50 -12.80
N VAL A 330 19.75 -26.76 -12.42
CA VAL A 330 19.02 -28.01 -12.67
C VAL A 330 17.79 -27.73 -13.52
N GLN A 331 17.31 -28.73 -14.22
CA GLN A 331 16.03 -28.66 -14.96
C GLN A 331 14.88 -28.95 -13.99
N ARG A 332 13.92 -28.03 -13.90
CA ARG A 332 12.71 -28.19 -13.08
C ARG A 332 11.45 -27.97 -13.91
N PRO A 333 10.38 -28.77 -13.70
CA PRO A 333 9.11 -28.56 -14.39
C PRO A 333 8.51 -27.21 -13.98
N VAL A 334 7.93 -26.49 -14.95
CA VAL A 334 7.38 -25.17 -14.74
C VAL A 334 6.00 -25.01 -15.35
N THR A 335 5.15 -24.22 -14.70
CA THR A 335 3.94 -23.63 -15.26
C THR A 335 4.13 -22.16 -15.45
N LEU A 336 3.43 -21.58 -16.42
CA LEU A 336 3.47 -20.15 -16.74
C LEU A 336 2.10 -19.54 -16.48
N ARG A 337 2.04 -18.42 -15.77
CA ARG A 337 0.85 -17.59 -15.66
C ARG A 337 0.97 -16.41 -16.60
N LEU A 338 0.05 -16.33 -17.56
CA LEU A 338 0.00 -15.36 -18.63
C LEU A 338 -1.30 -14.55 -18.52
N LEU A 339 -1.23 -13.24 -18.78
CA LEU A 339 -2.38 -12.34 -18.69
C LEU A 339 -2.86 -11.97 -20.10
N VAL A 340 -4.17 -12.04 -20.28
CA VAL A 340 -4.89 -11.61 -21.50
C VAL A 340 -5.83 -10.48 -21.11
N LEU A 341 -5.79 -9.36 -21.81
CA LEU A 341 -6.67 -8.21 -21.57
C LEU A 341 -7.42 -7.84 -22.86
N ALA A 342 -8.59 -7.27 -22.67
CA ALA A 342 -9.37 -6.70 -23.77
C ALA A 342 -8.66 -5.45 -24.31
N GLY A 343 -8.27 -5.48 -25.57
CA GLY A 343 -7.78 -4.34 -26.33
C GLY A 343 -8.91 -3.56 -26.99
N ALA A 344 -8.57 -2.67 -27.93
CA ALA A 344 -9.57 -1.86 -28.64
C ALA A 344 -10.48 -2.71 -29.53
N ASP A 345 -9.89 -3.62 -30.30
CA ASP A 345 -10.62 -4.44 -31.30
C ASP A 345 -10.69 -5.92 -30.93
N ASP A 346 -9.74 -6.40 -30.16
CA ASP A 346 -9.60 -7.83 -29.82
C ASP A 346 -8.84 -7.97 -28.49
N TYR A 347 -8.67 -9.22 -28.04
CA TYR A 347 -7.84 -9.54 -26.88
C TYR A 347 -6.34 -9.44 -27.19
N GLU A 348 -5.56 -9.00 -26.23
CA GLU A 348 -4.10 -8.95 -26.29
C GLU A 348 -3.48 -9.73 -25.14
N VAL A 349 -2.36 -10.40 -25.42
CA VAL A 349 -1.61 -11.15 -24.40
C VAL A 349 -0.38 -10.36 -23.96
N LEU A 350 -0.19 -10.20 -22.64
CA LEU A 350 1.00 -9.59 -22.07
C LEU A 350 2.25 -10.39 -22.49
N PRO A 351 3.25 -9.79 -23.20
CA PRO A 351 4.41 -10.55 -23.69
C PRO A 351 5.43 -10.85 -22.57
N GLY A 352 4.98 -11.55 -21.56
CA GLY A 352 5.69 -11.92 -20.36
C GLY A 352 4.72 -12.53 -19.35
N GLY A 353 5.19 -12.78 -18.14
CA GLY A 353 4.38 -13.42 -17.10
C GLY A 353 5.24 -13.92 -15.96
N ILE A 354 4.70 -14.84 -15.20
CA ILE A 354 5.37 -15.51 -14.09
C ILE A 354 5.45 -17.01 -14.37
N ALA A 355 6.63 -17.58 -14.23
CA ALA A 355 6.80 -19.02 -14.20
C ALA A 355 7.00 -19.51 -12.76
N THR A 356 6.39 -20.65 -12.45
CA THR A 356 6.46 -21.28 -11.13
C THR A 356 6.86 -22.75 -11.28
N THR A 357 7.83 -23.19 -10.47
CA THR A 357 8.22 -24.62 -10.47
C THR A 357 7.18 -25.47 -9.76
N THR A 358 6.93 -26.70 -10.27
CA THR A 358 5.82 -27.57 -9.87
C THR A 358 6.25 -28.92 -9.29
N ASP A 359 7.56 -29.13 -9.04
CA ASP A 359 8.07 -30.31 -8.36
C ASP A 359 7.94 -30.21 -6.83
N ASP A 360 8.28 -31.30 -6.12
CA ASP A 360 8.20 -31.40 -4.64
C ASP A 360 9.25 -30.56 -3.89
N ALA A 361 10.19 -29.92 -4.60
CA ALA A 361 11.17 -29.03 -4.01
C ALA A 361 10.58 -27.64 -3.70
N PRO A 362 11.21 -26.82 -2.85
CA PRO A 362 10.71 -25.47 -2.57
C PRO A 362 10.40 -24.70 -3.85
N THR A 363 9.19 -24.16 -3.89
CA THR A 363 8.68 -23.42 -5.06
C THR A 363 9.62 -22.27 -5.44
N ALA A 364 9.99 -22.20 -6.71
CA ALA A 364 10.74 -21.09 -7.27
C ALA A 364 9.87 -20.29 -8.26
N VAL A 365 9.93 -18.99 -8.14
CA VAL A 365 9.22 -18.06 -9.04
C VAL A 365 10.25 -17.40 -9.96
N LYS A 366 9.93 -17.28 -11.26
CA LYS A 366 10.81 -16.85 -12.33
C LYS A 366 10.10 -15.84 -13.23
N ASP A 367 10.90 -14.97 -13.88
CA ASP A 367 10.40 -14.13 -14.97
C ASP A 367 10.20 -14.95 -16.25
N VAL A 368 9.19 -14.62 -17.02
CA VAL A 368 8.93 -15.20 -18.36
C VAL A 368 9.48 -14.25 -19.42
N TRP A 369 10.45 -14.71 -20.20
CA TRP A 369 11.07 -13.96 -21.27
C TRP A 369 10.53 -14.36 -22.64
N VAL A 370 9.98 -13.41 -23.36
CA VAL A 370 9.58 -13.56 -24.75
C VAL A 370 10.62 -12.88 -25.63
N LEU A 371 11.28 -13.65 -26.46
CA LEU A 371 12.33 -13.17 -27.35
C LEU A 371 11.76 -12.36 -28.51
N VAL A 372 12.53 -11.38 -28.98
CA VAL A 372 12.23 -10.65 -30.24
C VAL A 372 12.68 -11.50 -31.43
N PRO A 373 11.93 -11.54 -32.56
CA PRO A 373 12.37 -12.23 -33.77
C PRO A 373 13.69 -11.66 -34.30
N GLU A 374 14.63 -12.52 -34.73
CA GLU A 374 15.95 -12.08 -35.30
C GLU A 374 15.82 -11.12 -36.49
N ALA A 375 14.73 -11.19 -37.26
CA ALA A 375 14.46 -10.31 -38.37
C ALA A 375 14.02 -8.89 -37.99
N ALA A 376 13.60 -8.66 -36.75
CA ALA A 376 13.07 -7.37 -36.26
C ALA A 376 14.17 -6.43 -35.75
N THR A 377 15.39 -6.94 -35.56
CA THR A 377 16.54 -6.16 -35.09
C THR A 377 17.00 -5.08 -36.08
N ALA A 378 16.52 -5.10 -37.33
CA ALA A 378 16.88 -4.11 -38.39
C ALA A 378 15.85 -2.99 -38.57
N ALA A 379 14.67 -3.09 -37.98
CA ALA A 379 13.66 -2.04 -38.01
C ALA A 379 13.64 -1.35 -36.62
N SER A 380 14.42 -0.27 -36.52
CA SER A 380 14.36 0.63 -35.36
C SER A 380 12.92 1.07 -35.12
N ASP A 381 12.49 0.92 -33.86
CA ASP A 381 11.30 1.47 -33.26
C ASP A 381 11.11 2.98 -33.55
N GLU A 382 10.63 3.32 -34.71
CA GLU A 382 9.84 4.53 -34.92
C GLU A 382 8.37 4.21 -34.67
N ALA A 383 8.05 3.75 -33.43
CA ALA A 383 6.75 4.01 -32.90
C ALA A 383 6.69 5.52 -32.70
N SER A 384 6.11 6.21 -33.68
CA SER A 384 5.70 7.60 -33.57
C SER A 384 5.04 7.75 -32.19
N PRO A 385 5.46 8.68 -31.33
CA PRO A 385 4.77 8.90 -30.08
C PRO A 385 3.31 9.18 -30.46
N ALA A 386 2.41 8.29 -30.07
CA ALA A 386 1.00 8.55 -30.20
C ALA A 386 0.79 9.96 -29.66
N ALA A 387 0.18 10.83 -30.46
CA ALA A 387 0.00 12.22 -30.07
C ALA A 387 -0.61 12.18 -28.67
N VAL A 388 0.13 12.69 -27.68
CA VAL A 388 -0.34 12.77 -26.30
C VAL A 388 -1.52 13.73 -26.34
N THR A 389 -2.70 13.18 -26.60
CA THR A 389 -3.94 13.90 -26.40
C THR A 389 -3.94 14.18 -24.89
N ARG A 390 -3.75 15.46 -24.53
CA ARG A 390 -3.90 15.87 -23.13
C ARG A 390 -5.25 15.34 -22.71
N SER A 391 -5.23 14.31 -21.86
CA SER A 391 -6.46 13.81 -21.24
C SER A 391 -7.16 15.01 -20.61
N THR A 392 -8.40 15.24 -20.98
CA THR A 392 -9.28 16.22 -20.31
C THR A 392 -9.74 15.71 -18.95
N LEU A 393 -9.27 14.50 -18.54
CA LEU A 393 -9.46 14.01 -17.19
C LEU A 393 -8.77 14.97 -16.20
N PRO A 394 -9.40 15.25 -15.04
CA PRO A 394 -8.73 16.00 -13.99
C PRO A 394 -7.36 15.37 -13.75
N ALA A 395 -6.33 16.18 -13.72
CA ALA A 395 -4.91 15.79 -13.77
C ALA A 395 -4.43 14.94 -12.55
N TYR A 396 -5.36 14.57 -11.67
CA TYR A 396 -5.08 13.78 -10.46
C TYR A 396 -6.15 12.71 -10.26
N PRO A 397 -5.78 11.51 -9.82
CA PRO A 397 -6.76 10.52 -9.38
C PRO A 397 -7.65 11.15 -8.30
N ALA A 398 -8.94 10.89 -8.37
CA ALA A 398 -9.88 11.41 -7.40
C ALA A 398 -9.43 11.00 -5.99
N MET A 399 -9.24 11.99 -5.11
CA MET A 399 -8.84 11.75 -3.73
C MET A 399 -9.99 11.07 -2.99
N THR A 400 -9.87 9.77 -2.74
CA THR A 400 -10.85 9.04 -1.94
C THR A 400 -10.66 9.30 -0.44
N ARG A 401 -11.69 9.00 0.36
CA ARG A 401 -11.58 9.13 1.82
C ARG A 401 -10.52 8.21 2.41
N SER A 402 -10.38 6.99 1.89
CA SER A 402 -9.36 6.05 2.35
C SER A 402 -7.97 6.54 2.01
N ILE A 403 -7.73 7.02 0.79
CA ILE A 403 -6.44 7.62 0.41
C ILE A 403 -6.15 8.86 1.25
N GLY A 404 -7.15 9.71 1.50
CA GLY A 404 -7.02 10.87 2.38
C GLY A 404 -6.63 10.49 3.81
N ALA A 405 -7.26 9.46 4.36
CA ALA A 405 -6.91 8.90 5.66
C ALA A 405 -5.47 8.37 5.68
N ASP A 406 -5.08 7.59 4.66
CA ASP A 406 -3.74 7.04 4.57
C ASP A 406 -2.66 8.13 4.49
N LEU A 407 -2.91 9.22 3.76
CA LEU A 407 -2.01 10.38 3.70
C LEU A 407 -1.87 11.09 5.06
N PHE A 408 -2.99 11.30 5.74
CA PHE A 408 -2.99 11.88 7.09
C PHE A 408 -2.22 11.00 8.08
N TRP A 409 -2.49 9.70 8.10
CA TRP A 409 -1.81 8.75 8.97
C TRP A 409 -0.36 8.51 8.58
N PHE A 410 -0.02 8.54 7.29
CA PHE A 410 1.37 8.54 6.83
C PHE A 410 2.18 9.67 7.48
N GLY A 411 1.65 10.91 7.44
CA GLY A 411 2.28 12.06 8.09
C GLY A 411 2.47 11.86 9.59
N ARG A 412 1.48 11.28 10.26
CA ARG A 412 1.54 10.98 11.70
C ARG A 412 2.57 9.90 12.03
N TYR A 413 2.55 8.77 11.33
CA TYR A 413 3.49 7.67 11.59
C TYR A 413 4.94 8.05 11.30
N LEU A 414 5.19 8.85 10.26
CA LEU A 414 6.53 9.35 9.97
C LEU A 414 7.12 10.15 11.15
N GLU A 415 6.34 11.03 11.76
CA GLU A 415 6.76 11.80 12.92
C GLU A 415 6.92 10.95 14.19
N ARG A 416 6.05 9.94 14.39
CA ARG A 416 6.20 8.99 15.52
C ARG A 416 7.51 8.22 15.43
N VAL A 417 7.81 7.67 14.25
CA VAL A 417 9.06 6.93 14.03
C VAL A 417 10.27 7.83 14.25
N ASP A 418 10.27 9.05 13.71
CA ASP A 418 11.37 10.02 13.88
C ASP A 418 11.58 10.37 15.37
N LEU A 419 10.53 10.81 16.07
CA LEU A 419 10.63 11.23 17.47
C LEU A 419 11.01 10.06 18.40
N THR A 420 10.39 8.90 18.23
CA THR A 420 10.68 7.70 19.04
C THR A 420 12.14 7.26 18.86
N SER A 421 12.63 7.25 17.62
CA SER A 421 14.04 6.91 17.34
C SER A 421 15.03 7.89 17.94
N ARG A 422 14.76 9.20 17.88
CA ARG A 422 15.58 10.23 18.49
C ARG A 422 15.61 10.14 20.02
N LEU A 423 14.46 9.92 20.62
CA LEU A 423 14.33 9.77 22.07
C LEU A 423 15.08 8.52 22.55
N LEU A 424 14.88 7.37 21.92
CA LEU A 424 15.59 6.12 22.25
C LEU A 424 17.11 6.25 22.04
N ARG A 425 17.55 6.88 20.94
CA ARG A 425 18.98 7.14 20.72
C ARG A 425 19.57 7.99 21.84
N THR A 426 18.91 9.08 22.24
CA THR A 426 19.36 9.95 23.31
C THR A 426 19.40 9.22 24.68
N VAL A 427 18.45 8.31 24.92
CA VAL A 427 18.47 7.45 26.12
C VAL A 427 19.67 6.54 26.11
N LEU A 428 19.99 5.89 24.99
CA LEU A 428 21.15 5.01 24.85
C LEU A 428 22.47 5.78 25.00
N ASP A 429 22.61 6.95 24.36
CA ASP A 429 23.78 7.83 24.53
C ASP A 429 23.97 8.20 26.01
N THR A 430 22.88 8.58 26.68
CA THR A 430 22.92 8.92 28.13
C THR A 430 23.28 7.70 28.98
N THR A 431 22.85 6.50 28.60
CA THR A 431 23.18 5.24 29.31
C THR A 431 24.67 4.92 29.16
N ASN A 432 25.24 5.11 27.98
CA ASN A 432 26.66 4.88 27.72
C ASN A 432 27.56 5.86 28.47
N ASP A 433 27.17 7.14 28.55
CA ASP A 433 27.87 8.16 29.32
C ASP A 433 27.89 7.81 30.82
N LEU A 434 26.81 7.18 31.32
CA LEU A 434 26.72 6.69 32.71
C LEU A 434 27.67 5.55 33.04
N GLY A 435 28.09 4.75 32.05
CA GLY A 435 29.11 3.72 32.24
C GLY A 435 30.42 4.30 32.79
N SER A 436 30.68 5.58 32.53
CA SER A 436 31.86 6.32 33.01
C SER A 436 31.64 7.12 34.31
N GLU A 437 30.39 7.48 34.64
CA GLU A 437 30.02 8.32 35.79
C GLU A 437 29.10 7.59 36.77
N ARG A 438 29.52 7.32 37.99
CA ARG A 438 28.74 6.67 39.07
C ARG A 438 27.83 7.61 39.88
N GLY A 439 27.54 8.82 39.38
CA GLY A 439 26.80 9.85 40.12
C GLY A 439 25.28 9.62 40.19
N THR A 440 24.65 10.02 41.29
CA THR A 440 23.19 9.96 41.49
C THR A 440 22.45 10.88 40.49
N THR A 441 23.04 11.99 40.10
CA THR A 441 22.49 13.01 39.18
C THR A 441 22.26 12.47 37.79
N ALA A 442 23.24 11.76 37.25
CA ALA A 442 23.17 11.16 35.92
C ALA A 442 22.08 10.05 35.85
N ARG A 443 21.96 9.24 36.93
CA ARG A 443 20.88 8.23 37.04
C ARG A 443 19.48 8.87 37.11
N THR A 444 19.38 10.00 37.82
CA THR A 444 18.13 10.74 37.89
C THR A 444 17.68 11.23 36.50
N ALA A 445 18.62 11.83 35.74
CA ALA A 445 18.36 12.27 34.38
C ALA A 445 17.95 11.13 33.46
N LEU A 446 18.68 10.00 33.48
CA LEU A 446 18.32 8.81 32.73
C LEU A 446 16.92 8.29 33.10
N GLY A 447 16.62 8.19 34.40
CA GLY A 447 15.29 7.76 34.85
C GLY A 447 14.15 8.63 34.36
N VAL A 448 14.39 9.94 34.21
CA VAL A 448 13.42 10.86 33.58
C VAL A 448 13.24 10.55 32.10
N LEU A 449 14.33 10.40 31.37
CA LEU A 449 14.30 10.13 29.93
C LEU A 449 13.63 8.78 29.61
N LEU A 450 13.90 7.73 30.40
CA LEU A 450 13.26 6.42 30.26
C LEU A 450 11.74 6.52 30.45
N ARG A 451 11.26 7.19 31.51
CA ARG A 451 9.83 7.40 31.69
C ARG A 451 9.22 8.28 30.60
N ALA A 452 9.96 9.25 30.11
CA ALA A 452 9.53 10.08 28.99
C ALA A 452 9.33 9.26 27.71
N VAL A 453 10.09 8.18 27.50
CA VAL A 453 9.81 7.22 26.38
C VAL A 453 8.38 6.70 26.51
N THR A 454 7.99 6.16 27.68
CA THR A 454 6.63 5.62 27.88
C THR A 454 5.55 6.69 27.70
N ASP A 455 5.76 7.89 28.25
CA ASP A 455 4.77 8.97 28.19
C ASP A 455 4.58 9.53 26.78
N VAL A 456 5.66 9.65 26.00
CA VAL A 456 5.64 10.13 24.61
C VAL A 456 5.05 9.08 23.66
N THR A 457 5.46 7.82 23.82
CA THR A 457 5.02 6.73 22.95
C THR A 457 3.68 6.12 23.38
N THR A 458 3.20 6.47 24.57
CA THR A 458 1.99 5.90 25.21
C THR A 458 2.03 4.38 25.42
N THR A 459 3.25 3.82 25.59
CA THR A 459 3.49 2.37 25.77
C THR A 459 3.34 1.92 27.23
N PHE A 460 2.30 2.39 27.90
CA PHE A 460 2.03 2.03 29.30
C PHE A 460 1.86 0.51 29.49
N PRO A 461 2.33 -0.06 30.64
CA PRO A 461 2.95 0.62 31.79
C PRO A 461 4.42 1.01 31.58
N GLY A 462 5.15 0.32 30.67
CA GLY A 462 6.51 0.65 30.28
C GLY A 462 7.47 0.95 31.45
N PHE A 463 8.29 1.96 31.31
CA PHE A 463 9.29 2.36 32.31
C PHE A 463 8.71 2.92 33.61
N HIS A 464 7.39 3.03 33.75
CA HIS A 464 6.76 3.32 35.06
C HIS A 464 6.70 2.12 36.00
N GLN A 465 6.82 0.87 35.47
CA GLN A 465 6.80 -0.36 36.26
C GLN A 465 8.15 -1.09 36.28
N VAL A 466 9.06 -0.77 35.38
CA VAL A 466 10.42 -1.34 35.31
C VAL A 466 11.29 -0.83 36.45
N ASP A 467 12.06 -1.70 37.13
CA ASP A 467 13.11 -1.24 38.03
C ASP A 467 14.25 -0.60 37.24
N LEU A 468 14.28 0.72 37.23
CA LEU A 468 15.30 1.49 36.52
C LEU A 468 16.72 1.31 37.08
N LYS A 469 16.89 0.56 38.18
CA LYS A 469 18.21 0.19 38.74
C LYS A 469 18.70 -1.13 38.18
N ASP A 470 17.81 -1.95 37.61
CA ASP A 470 18.14 -3.21 36.97
C ASP A 470 18.39 -2.99 35.46
N PRO A 471 19.67 -3.11 35.00
CA PRO A 471 20.00 -2.90 33.61
C PRO A 471 19.35 -3.96 32.68
N GLU A 472 19.07 -5.17 33.16
CA GLU A 472 18.46 -6.24 32.35
C GLU A 472 16.99 -5.96 32.10
N GLU A 473 16.23 -5.49 33.10
CA GLU A 473 14.86 -5.07 32.93
C GLU A 473 14.75 -3.86 31.98
N VAL A 474 15.63 -2.87 32.14
CA VAL A 474 15.69 -1.69 31.25
C VAL A 474 16.01 -2.12 29.83
N HIS A 475 16.98 -3.01 29.63
CA HIS A 475 17.35 -3.52 28.30
C HIS A 475 16.21 -4.31 27.65
N THR A 476 15.51 -5.14 28.41
CA THR A 476 14.35 -5.92 27.96
C THR A 476 13.24 -5.00 27.48
N GLU A 477 12.93 -3.95 28.22
CA GLU A 477 11.90 -2.99 27.85
C GLU A 477 12.27 -2.17 26.60
N ILE A 478 13.55 -1.73 26.49
CA ILE A 478 14.05 -1.07 25.27
C ILE A 478 13.92 -2.01 24.07
N THR A 479 14.32 -3.26 24.22
CA THR A 479 14.24 -4.26 23.13
C THR A 479 12.78 -4.49 22.72
N ALA A 480 11.86 -4.61 23.67
CA ALA A 480 10.44 -4.75 23.38
C ALA A 480 9.88 -3.53 22.61
N LEU A 481 10.27 -2.32 22.99
CA LEU A 481 9.89 -1.09 22.25
C LEU A 481 10.44 -1.05 20.83
N LEU A 482 11.61 -1.61 20.61
CA LEU A 482 12.25 -1.64 19.30
C LEU A 482 11.67 -2.70 18.36
N THR A 483 11.15 -3.82 18.89
CA THR A 483 10.90 -5.04 18.08
C THR A 483 9.46 -5.56 18.11
N ALA A 484 8.66 -5.24 19.14
CA ALA A 484 7.30 -5.77 19.28
C ALA A 484 6.33 -5.06 18.34
N VAL A 485 5.96 -5.70 17.24
CA VAL A 485 5.02 -5.17 16.23
C VAL A 485 3.58 -5.12 16.75
N ASP A 486 3.22 -6.02 17.65
CA ASP A 486 1.90 -6.14 18.28
C ASP A 486 1.67 -5.16 19.44
N ARG A 487 2.72 -4.46 19.88
CA ARG A 487 2.65 -3.48 20.98
C ARG A 487 2.34 -2.08 20.44
N PRO A 488 1.13 -1.54 20.70
CA PRO A 488 0.78 -0.19 20.29
C PRO A 488 1.76 0.86 20.81
N GLY A 489 2.23 1.73 19.92
CA GLY A 489 3.18 2.81 20.25
C GLY A 489 4.66 2.38 20.20
N SER A 490 4.98 1.10 20.02
CA SER A 490 6.37 0.66 19.79
C SER A 490 6.93 1.23 18.49
N LEU A 491 8.27 1.29 18.37
CA LEU A 491 8.94 1.70 17.13
C LEU A 491 8.60 0.75 15.98
N ALA A 492 8.63 -0.56 16.24
CA ALA A 492 8.31 -1.58 15.23
C ALA A 492 6.87 -1.45 14.72
N GLN A 493 5.89 -1.27 15.60
CA GLN A 493 4.49 -1.08 15.24
C GLN A 493 4.28 0.22 14.44
N SER A 494 4.87 1.32 14.93
CA SER A 494 4.77 2.63 14.25
C SER A 494 5.40 2.60 12.86
N PHE A 495 6.53 1.91 12.70
CA PHE A 495 7.17 1.72 11.41
C PHE A 495 6.37 0.79 10.50
N ASP A 496 5.80 -0.31 11.01
CA ASP A 496 4.96 -1.20 10.20
C ASP A 496 3.73 -0.47 9.67
N SER A 497 3.10 0.35 10.51
CA SER A 497 2.01 1.23 10.10
C SER A 497 2.44 2.27 9.06
N LEU A 498 3.61 2.91 9.22
CA LEU A 498 4.19 3.80 8.22
C LEU A 498 4.40 3.08 6.88
N ALA A 499 4.99 1.90 6.93
CA ALA A 499 5.25 1.12 5.73
C ALA A 499 3.95 0.61 5.07
N HIS A 500 2.91 0.34 5.86
CA HIS A 500 1.58 -0.03 5.36
C HIS A 500 0.93 1.16 4.63
N THR A 501 0.81 2.31 5.26
CA THR A 501 0.23 3.51 4.64
C THR A 501 1.04 3.98 3.43
N THR A 502 2.36 3.83 3.44
CA THR A 502 3.19 4.16 2.28
C THR A 502 2.84 3.29 1.07
N ARG A 503 2.53 2.00 1.27
CA ARG A 503 2.16 1.10 0.17
C ARG A 503 0.83 1.46 -0.49
N THR A 504 -0.16 1.86 0.30
CA THR A 504 -1.47 2.29 -0.23
C THR A 504 -1.36 3.60 -1.02
N LEU A 505 -0.29 4.38 -0.77
CA LEU A 505 -0.01 5.66 -1.42
C LEU A 505 0.97 5.54 -2.60
N ARG A 506 1.20 4.33 -3.12
CA ARG A 506 2.25 4.07 -4.12
C ARG A 506 2.17 4.97 -5.35
N ASP A 507 0.98 5.29 -5.79
CA ASP A 507 0.74 6.11 -6.99
C ASP A 507 0.97 7.62 -6.74
N MET A 508 1.13 8.01 -5.49
CA MET A 508 1.25 9.41 -5.07
C MET A 508 2.64 9.79 -4.59
N VAL A 509 3.52 8.81 -4.44
CA VAL A 509 4.86 8.98 -3.88
C VAL A 509 5.94 8.56 -4.88
N SER A 510 7.13 9.17 -4.78
CA SER A 510 8.27 8.83 -5.64
C SER A 510 8.75 7.40 -5.43
N ASP A 511 9.18 6.74 -6.51
CA ASP A 511 9.81 5.41 -6.45
C ASP A 511 11.09 5.38 -5.60
N ASP A 512 11.74 6.51 -5.38
CA ASP A 512 12.97 6.62 -4.59
C ASP A 512 12.76 6.33 -3.10
N ILE A 513 11.52 6.34 -2.60
CA ILE A 513 11.23 6.05 -1.19
C ILE A 513 11.30 4.55 -0.86
N TRP A 514 11.06 3.65 -1.84
CA TRP A 514 11.01 2.20 -1.59
C TRP A 514 12.32 1.61 -1.08
N PRO A 515 13.49 1.95 -1.66
CA PRO A 515 14.76 1.53 -1.11
C PRO A 515 15.01 2.04 0.32
N VAL A 516 14.45 3.21 0.67
CA VAL A 516 14.57 3.79 2.03
C VAL A 516 13.75 2.97 3.01
N ILE A 517 12.48 2.72 2.72
CA ILE A 517 11.59 1.86 3.53
C ILE A 517 12.19 0.46 3.71
N ALA A 518 12.75 -0.11 2.64
CA ALA A 518 13.39 -1.42 2.69
C ALA A 518 14.58 -1.45 3.64
N ARG A 519 15.46 -0.45 3.60
CA ARG A 519 16.61 -0.33 4.51
C ARG A 519 16.15 -0.16 5.96
N MET A 520 15.19 0.73 6.22
CA MET A 520 14.63 0.92 7.57
C MET A 520 14.05 -0.38 8.12
N ARG A 521 13.28 -1.12 7.31
CA ARG A 521 12.71 -2.42 7.69
C ARG A 521 13.80 -3.45 8.02
N ALA A 522 14.85 -3.54 7.20
CA ALA A 522 15.97 -4.42 7.45
C ALA A 522 16.66 -4.10 8.79
N ARG A 523 16.81 -2.81 9.12
CA ARG A 523 17.37 -2.36 10.38
C ARG A 523 16.51 -2.73 11.59
N ILE A 524 15.21 -2.51 11.53
CA ILE A 524 14.29 -2.87 12.62
C ILE A 524 14.30 -4.39 12.87
N ARG A 525 14.32 -5.20 11.81
CA ARG A 525 14.43 -6.67 11.95
C ARG A 525 15.73 -7.12 12.60
N THR A 526 16.83 -6.44 12.33
CA THR A 526 18.13 -6.80 12.94
C THR A 526 18.23 -6.41 14.41
N LEU A 527 17.45 -5.42 14.88
CA LEU A 527 17.44 -5.00 16.29
C LEU A 527 16.96 -6.11 17.25
N GLY A 528 16.17 -7.09 16.77
CA GLY A 528 15.68 -8.22 17.58
C GLY A 528 16.52 -9.49 17.54
N GLN A 529 17.57 -9.56 16.71
CA GLN A 529 18.23 -10.83 16.39
C GLN A 529 19.58 -11.06 17.07
N VAL A 530 20.20 -10.06 17.71
CA VAL A 530 21.58 -10.22 18.19
C VAL A 530 21.88 -9.42 19.46
N ASP A 531 22.33 -10.11 20.49
CA ASP A 531 22.96 -9.55 21.71
C ASP A 531 24.26 -8.74 21.44
N SER A 532 24.65 -8.55 20.19
CA SER A 532 26.00 -8.07 19.84
C SER A 532 26.05 -6.87 18.87
N GLN A 533 24.91 -6.30 18.39
CA GLN A 533 24.98 -5.10 17.55
C GLN A 533 24.64 -3.84 18.35
N PRO A 534 25.42 -2.75 18.20
CA PRO A 534 25.11 -1.49 18.85
C PRO A 534 23.80 -0.92 18.28
N LEU A 535 22.84 -0.62 19.17
CA LEU A 535 21.50 -0.13 18.82
C LEU A 535 21.51 1.30 18.22
N GLU A 536 22.47 2.12 18.62
CA GLU A 536 22.60 3.52 18.19
C GLU A 536 22.78 3.72 16.68
N PRO A 537 23.67 2.97 15.98
CA PRO A 537 23.79 3.10 14.54
C PRO A 537 22.49 2.72 13.80
N ALA A 538 21.78 1.71 14.31
CA ALA A 538 20.51 1.31 13.70
C ALA A 538 19.44 2.38 13.87
N LEU A 539 19.33 3.02 15.03
CA LEU A 539 18.44 4.15 15.27
C LEU A 539 18.83 5.37 14.41
N THR A 540 20.13 5.60 14.21
CA THR A 540 20.62 6.65 13.32
C THR A 540 20.19 6.40 11.87
N ASP A 541 20.34 5.15 11.37
CA ASP A 541 19.88 4.78 10.02
C ASP A 541 18.35 4.97 9.85
N ILE A 542 17.57 4.70 10.91
CA ILE A 542 16.12 4.92 10.89
C ILE A 542 15.79 6.42 10.83
N ILE A 543 16.49 7.25 11.63
CA ILE A 543 16.34 8.72 11.60
C ILE A 543 16.70 9.27 10.22
N ASP A 544 17.80 8.83 9.62
CA ASP A 544 18.23 9.21 8.28
C ASP A 544 17.20 8.79 7.22
N GLY A 545 16.59 7.61 7.40
CA GLY A 545 15.47 7.17 6.61
C GLY A 545 14.26 8.11 6.70
N CYS A 546 13.87 8.54 7.91
CA CYS A 546 12.77 9.48 8.12
C CYS A 546 13.07 10.85 7.48
N LEU A 547 14.30 11.35 7.59
CA LEU A 547 14.74 12.58 6.93
C LEU A 547 14.67 12.47 5.41
N THR A 548 15.12 11.33 4.86
CA THR A 548 15.05 11.06 3.43
C THR A 548 13.62 11.00 2.92
N LEU A 549 12.73 10.29 3.63
CA LEU A 549 11.30 10.23 3.29
C LEU A 549 10.66 11.62 3.33
N SER A 550 10.93 12.39 4.39
CA SER A 550 10.44 13.77 4.51
C SER A 550 10.91 14.65 3.36
N GLY A 551 12.18 14.54 2.96
CA GLY A 551 12.79 15.27 1.85
C GLY A 551 12.16 14.88 0.52
N ALA A 552 12.11 13.58 0.22
CA ALA A 552 11.56 13.05 -1.03
C ALA A 552 10.09 13.48 -1.23
N ILE A 553 9.25 13.37 -0.21
CA ILE A 553 7.85 13.80 -0.27
C ILE A 553 7.73 15.31 -0.42
N THR A 554 8.55 16.07 0.30
CA THR A 554 8.55 17.54 0.18
C THR A 554 8.94 17.98 -1.22
N ASP A 555 9.84 17.28 -1.89
CA ASP A 555 10.34 17.62 -3.23
C ASP A 555 9.41 17.13 -4.36
N SER A 556 8.86 15.93 -4.25
CA SER A 556 8.14 15.28 -5.34
C SER A 556 6.62 15.42 -5.30
N MET A 557 6.01 15.58 -4.11
CA MET A 557 4.56 15.56 -3.99
C MET A 557 3.91 16.89 -4.43
N PRO A 558 2.91 16.87 -5.34
CA PRO A 558 2.16 18.06 -5.71
C PRO A 558 1.48 18.72 -4.51
N ARG A 559 1.40 20.07 -4.50
CA ARG A 559 0.79 20.87 -3.43
C ARG A 559 -0.73 20.93 -3.59
N ASN A 560 -1.38 19.79 -3.45
CA ASN A 560 -2.83 19.58 -3.57
C ASN A 560 -3.42 19.11 -2.24
N LEU A 561 -4.70 18.70 -2.25
CA LEU A 561 -5.40 18.18 -1.08
C LEU A 561 -4.64 17.06 -0.36
N GLY A 562 -4.01 16.14 -1.12
CA GLY A 562 -3.23 15.05 -0.53
C GLY A 562 -2.02 15.54 0.28
N TRP A 563 -1.30 16.52 -0.25
CA TRP A 563 -0.23 17.20 0.48
C TRP A 563 -0.73 17.82 1.77
N ASP A 564 -1.85 18.55 1.71
CA ASP A 564 -2.38 19.26 2.89
C ASP A 564 -2.85 18.27 3.97
N LEU A 565 -3.40 17.12 3.60
CA LEU A 565 -3.76 16.06 4.55
C LEU A 565 -2.52 15.42 5.18
N ALA A 566 -1.49 15.09 4.41
CA ALA A 566 -0.23 14.56 4.93
C ALA A 566 0.48 15.56 5.86
N GLU A 567 0.54 16.83 5.46
CA GLU A 567 1.10 17.91 6.31
C GLU A 567 0.27 18.12 7.58
N THR A 568 -1.06 18.09 7.49
CA THR A 568 -1.93 18.22 8.67
C THR A 568 -1.63 17.10 9.68
N GLY A 569 -1.58 15.85 9.24
CA GLY A 569 -1.21 14.72 10.09
C GLY A 569 0.16 14.89 10.72
N ARG A 570 1.14 15.26 9.91
CA ARG A 570 2.52 15.51 10.33
C ARG A 570 2.61 16.62 11.38
N ARG A 571 1.95 17.76 11.18
CA ARG A 571 1.96 18.90 12.12
C ARG A 571 1.28 18.56 13.43
N ILE A 572 0.15 17.88 13.42
CA ILE A 572 -0.52 17.42 14.63
C ILE A 572 0.39 16.50 15.44
N GLU A 573 0.98 15.48 14.82
CA GLU A 573 1.80 14.51 15.53
C GLU A 573 3.08 15.16 16.11
N ARG A 574 3.76 16.00 15.35
CA ARG A 574 4.94 16.73 15.82
C ARG A 574 4.61 17.63 17.00
N THR A 575 3.46 18.30 16.96
CA THR A 575 2.99 19.15 18.05
C THR A 575 2.67 18.33 19.30
N LEU A 576 1.94 17.23 19.14
CA LEU A 576 1.61 16.29 20.23
C LEU A 576 2.89 15.72 20.86
N GLY A 577 3.84 15.27 20.04
CA GLY A 577 5.10 14.72 20.50
C GLY A 577 5.96 15.73 21.25
N LEU A 578 6.04 16.98 20.76
CA LEU A 578 6.75 18.04 21.45
C LEU A 578 6.13 18.35 22.82
N LEU A 579 4.81 18.51 22.88
CA LEU A 579 4.11 18.79 24.13
C LEU A 579 4.25 17.63 25.14
N ALA A 580 4.13 16.39 24.68
CA ALA A 580 4.32 15.20 25.52
C ALA A 580 5.75 15.11 26.04
N LEU A 581 6.76 15.40 25.21
CA LEU A 581 8.16 15.42 25.60
C LEU A 581 8.43 16.49 26.66
N LEU A 582 7.98 17.74 26.43
CA LEU A 582 8.15 18.83 27.38
C LEU A 582 7.46 18.53 28.72
N ARG A 583 6.24 17.99 28.68
CA ARG A 583 5.50 17.57 29.84
C ARG A 583 6.23 16.49 30.66
N ALA A 584 6.72 15.45 29.99
CA ALA A 584 7.41 14.33 30.65
C ALA A 584 8.79 14.71 31.21
N THR A 585 9.46 15.65 30.58
CA THR A 585 10.84 16.03 30.95
C THR A 585 10.93 17.28 31.82
N LEU A 586 10.30 18.39 31.45
CA LEU A 586 10.37 19.67 32.14
C LEU A 586 9.15 19.97 33.01
N GLY A 587 8.15 19.12 33.03
CA GLY A 587 6.94 19.25 33.86
C GLY A 587 7.18 19.14 35.37
N HIS A 588 8.35 18.70 35.79
CA HIS A 588 8.78 18.67 37.21
C HIS A 588 10.15 19.29 37.40
N ARG A 589 10.27 20.13 38.39
CA ARG A 589 11.58 20.71 38.80
C ARG A 589 12.44 19.67 39.53
N ARG A 590 13.74 19.75 39.31
CA ARG A 590 14.75 18.86 39.86
C ARG A 590 15.95 19.65 40.39
N HIS A 591 16.89 18.95 40.97
CA HIS A 591 18.17 19.54 41.33
C HIS A 591 18.91 20.04 40.08
N ASP A 592 19.57 21.20 40.15
CA ASP A 592 20.13 21.99 39.04
C ASP A 592 20.95 21.16 38.03
N GLU A 593 21.82 20.27 38.47
CA GLU A 593 22.59 19.40 37.56
C GLU A 593 21.73 18.39 36.78
N ALA A 594 20.77 17.75 37.45
CA ALA A 594 19.88 16.77 36.78
C ALA A 594 18.97 17.48 35.79
N GLU A 595 18.48 18.68 36.14
CA GLU A 595 17.68 19.53 35.29
C GLU A 595 18.45 20.01 34.05
N ALA A 596 19.70 20.42 34.22
CA ALA A 596 20.57 20.82 33.10
C ALA A 596 20.81 19.64 32.11
N ARG A 597 21.03 18.42 32.60
CA ARG A 597 21.21 17.21 31.75
C ARG A 597 19.94 16.88 31.01
N VAL A 598 18.79 16.88 31.68
CA VAL A 598 17.49 16.64 31.05
C VAL A 598 17.18 17.70 29.98
N THR A 599 17.44 18.98 30.30
CA THR A 599 17.24 20.08 29.35
C THR A 599 18.15 19.96 28.12
N GLN A 600 19.41 19.58 28.33
CA GLN A 600 20.34 19.30 27.24
C GLN A 600 19.84 18.15 26.35
N ALA A 601 19.33 17.04 26.94
CA ALA A 601 18.77 15.92 26.21
C ALA A 601 17.54 16.36 25.39
N VAL A 602 16.64 17.18 25.93
CA VAL A 602 15.51 17.75 25.19
C VAL A 602 15.98 18.57 24.00
N ALA A 603 17.02 19.39 24.13
CA ALA A 603 17.57 20.14 23.01
C ALA A 603 18.16 19.27 21.91
N VAL A 604 18.73 18.10 22.27
CA VAL A 604 19.20 17.07 21.30
C VAL A 604 18.03 16.37 20.60
N ILE A 605 17.05 15.87 21.37
CA ILE A 605 15.87 15.15 20.83
C ILE A 605 15.10 16.05 19.83
N THR A 606 14.96 17.32 20.16
CA THR A 606 14.26 18.32 19.33
C THR A 606 15.13 18.92 18.22
N GLU A 607 16.40 18.49 18.07
CA GLU A 607 17.38 19.09 17.12
C GLU A 607 17.53 20.62 17.27
N SER A 608 17.25 21.16 18.43
CA SER A 608 17.27 22.60 18.67
C SER A 608 18.61 23.11 19.21
N GLY A 609 19.56 22.21 19.52
CA GLY A 609 20.84 22.57 20.15
C GLY A 609 21.68 23.54 19.34
N ALA A 610 21.69 23.41 17.99
CA ALA A 610 22.43 24.36 17.14
C ALA A 610 21.78 25.76 17.14
N SER A 611 20.44 25.80 17.01
CA SER A 611 19.70 27.08 17.09
C SER A 611 19.85 27.74 18.46
N TYR A 612 19.73 26.93 19.52
CA TYR A 612 19.93 27.42 20.87
C TYR A 612 21.31 28.10 21.05
N ARG A 613 22.40 27.43 20.69
CA ARG A 613 23.76 27.98 20.77
C ARG A 613 23.93 29.25 19.94
N ARG A 614 23.27 29.30 18.79
CA ARG A 614 23.33 30.49 17.90
C ARG A 614 22.63 31.70 18.49
N TYR A 615 21.51 31.53 19.20
CA TYR A 615 20.71 32.64 19.76
C TYR A 615 21.22 33.08 21.14
N TYR A 616 21.53 32.13 22.03
CA TYR A 616 21.73 32.44 23.44
C TYR A 616 23.20 32.43 23.87
N HIS A 617 24.10 31.80 23.13
CA HIS A 617 25.53 31.69 23.42
C HIS A 617 25.85 31.25 24.87
N ALA A 618 24.97 30.46 25.48
CA ALA A 618 25.02 30.06 26.89
C ALA A 618 24.80 28.53 27.03
N ALA A 619 25.09 28.01 28.23
CA ALA A 619 24.68 26.65 28.60
C ALA A 619 23.16 26.52 28.51
N VAL A 620 22.67 25.30 28.19
CA VAL A 620 21.24 25.08 27.99
C VAL A 620 20.48 25.25 29.30
N GLN A 621 19.55 26.20 29.31
CA GLN A 621 18.69 26.55 30.46
C GLN A 621 17.23 26.25 30.09
N PRO A 622 16.40 25.71 31.04
CA PRO A 622 15.02 25.36 30.77
C PRO A 622 14.19 26.52 30.24
N GLU A 623 14.32 27.71 30.82
CA GLU A 623 13.55 28.90 30.45
C GLU A 623 13.82 29.32 29.00
N LEU A 624 15.09 29.36 28.61
CA LEU A 624 15.52 29.77 27.26
C LEU A 624 15.20 28.70 26.23
N LEU A 625 15.30 27.42 26.60
CA LEU A 625 14.91 26.33 25.72
C LEU A 625 13.40 26.32 25.48
N LEU A 626 12.58 26.55 26.52
CA LEU A 626 11.13 26.70 26.38
C LEU A 626 10.76 27.92 25.53
N GLU A 627 11.44 29.05 25.69
CA GLU A 627 11.22 30.21 24.83
C GLU A 627 11.44 29.86 23.36
N LEU A 628 12.55 29.19 23.05
CA LEU A 628 12.88 28.76 21.70
C LEU A 628 11.85 27.73 21.13
N LEU A 629 11.48 26.72 21.92
CA LEU A 629 10.60 25.64 21.47
C LEU A 629 9.12 26.02 21.47
N LEU A 630 8.69 26.99 22.23
CA LEU A 630 7.29 27.41 22.29
C LEU A 630 6.98 28.60 21.38
N ALA A 631 7.86 29.66 21.37
CA ALA A 631 7.50 30.94 20.83
C ALA A 631 8.17 31.30 19.48
N ASP A 632 9.29 30.71 19.10
CA ASP A 632 9.99 31.06 17.86
C ASP A 632 9.25 30.56 16.61
N ALA A 633 8.52 31.46 15.95
CA ALA A 633 7.78 31.17 14.73
C ALA A 633 8.68 30.85 13.51
N THR A 634 10.00 31.05 13.61
CA THR A 634 10.95 30.77 12.51
C THR A 634 11.60 29.40 12.66
N LEU A 635 11.55 28.79 13.85
CA LEU A 635 12.14 27.49 14.11
C LEU A 635 11.16 26.35 13.73
N PRO A 636 11.48 25.50 12.73
CA PRO A 636 10.57 24.41 12.31
C PRO A 636 10.24 23.37 13.39
N ARG A 637 10.96 23.35 14.51
CA ARG A 637 10.73 22.46 15.65
C ARG A 637 9.93 23.13 16.78
N SER A 638 9.60 24.41 16.66
CA SER A 638 8.83 25.13 17.68
C SER A 638 7.33 24.91 17.56
N LEU A 639 6.63 25.06 18.68
CA LEU A 639 5.17 24.97 18.76
C LEU A 639 4.50 26.07 17.93
N ALA A 640 4.97 27.30 18.03
CA ALA A 640 4.44 28.42 17.26
C ALA A 640 4.47 28.19 15.76
N PHE A 641 5.63 27.73 15.22
CA PHE A 641 5.76 27.37 13.81
C PHE A 641 4.80 26.26 13.42
N GLN A 642 4.70 25.20 14.24
CA GLN A 642 3.83 24.06 13.92
C GLN A 642 2.36 24.46 13.86
N LEU A 643 1.88 25.24 14.82
CA LEU A 643 0.49 25.71 14.86
C LEU A 643 0.16 26.67 13.71
N GLU A 644 1.11 27.50 13.30
CA GLU A 644 0.95 28.37 12.14
C GLU A 644 0.79 27.54 10.86
N ARG A 645 1.69 26.57 10.64
CA ARG A 645 1.65 25.70 9.46
C ARG A 645 0.43 24.77 9.47
N LEU A 646 0.02 24.29 10.63
CA LEU A 646 -1.21 23.51 10.76
C LEU A 646 -2.42 24.33 10.33
N GLY A 647 -2.53 25.59 10.80
CA GLY A 647 -3.60 26.48 10.36
C GLY A 647 -3.61 26.69 8.84
N ALA A 648 -2.43 26.97 8.27
CA ALA A 648 -2.30 27.17 6.82
C ALA A 648 -2.67 25.91 6.00
N SER A 649 -2.42 24.69 6.51
CA SER A 649 -2.87 23.46 5.85
C SER A 649 -4.38 23.27 5.98
N LEU A 650 -4.97 23.49 7.15
CA LEU A 650 -6.41 23.42 7.37
C LEU A 650 -7.21 24.42 6.50
N ASP A 651 -6.64 25.63 6.31
CA ASP A 651 -7.29 26.65 5.47
C ASP A 651 -7.37 26.28 3.99
N ARG A 652 -6.55 25.32 3.53
CA ARG A 652 -6.56 24.83 2.16
C ARG A 652 -7.40 23.56 1.97
N LEU A 653 -7.84 22.92 3.06
CA LEU A 653 -8.73 21.77 2.94
C LEU A 653 -10.10 22.21 2.44
N PRO A 654 -10.76 21.42 1.55
CA PRO A 654 -12.07 21.76 1.00
C PRO A 654 -13.13 21.81 2.10
N GLU A 655 -13.88 22.89 2.12
CA GLU A 655 -14.99 23.09 3.05
C GLU A 655 -16.29 22.60 2.41
N SER A 656 -16.82 21.48 2.87
CA SER A 656 -18.22 21.11 2.58
C SER A 656 -19.21 21.91 3.44
N THR A 657 -18.77 22.40 4.57
CA THR A 657 -19.46 23.35 5.47
C THR A 657 -18.37 24.00 6.31
N PRO A 658 -18.38 25.34 6.58
CA PRO A 658 -17.49 25.92 7.56
C PRO A 658 -17.69 25.18 8.89
N SER A 659 -16.78 24.26 9.23
CA SER A 659 -16.91 23.51 10.48
C SER A 659 -16.21 24.30 11.59
N PRO A 660 -16.97 24.98 12.48
CA PRO A 660 -16.42 25.61 13.65
C PRO A 660 -15.60 24.62 14.50
N GLU A 661 -15.95 23.34 14.42
CA GLU A 661 -15.33 22.23 15.15
C GLU A 661 -13.87 22.01 14.76
N LEU A 662 -13.44 22.38 13.55
CA LEU A 662 -12.06 22.28 13.12
C LEU A 662 -11.24 23.52 13.46
N ARG A 663 -11.84 24.71 13.38
CA ARG A 663 -11.11 25.98 13.55
C ARG A 663 -11.06 26.47 14.99
N ALA A 664 -12.14 26.27 15.75
CA ALA A 664 -12.23 26.76 17.11
C ALA A 664 -11.16 26.14 18.05
N PRO A 665 -10.92 24.81 18.05
CA PRO A 665 -9.86 24.22 18.88
C PRO A 665 -8.48 24.76 18.55
N LEU A 666 -8.15 24.90 17.25
CA LEU A 666 -6.86 25.44 16.83
C LEU A 666 -6.69 26.92 17.20
N SER A 667 -7.74 27.73 16.98
CA SER A 667 -7.72 29.17 17.34
C SER A 667 -7.55 29.35 18.84
N SER A 668 -8.30 28.61 19.65
CA SER A 668 -8.19 28.61 21.11
C SER A 668 -6.78 28.19 21.56
N LEU A 669 -6.24 27.13 20.97
CA LEU A 669 -4.89 26.65 21.27
C LEU A 669 -3.82 27.70 20.91
N ARG A 670 -3.92 28.35 19.76
CA ARG A 670 -2.99 29.39 19.32
C ARG A 670 -3.02 30.58 20.30
N THR A 671 -4.19 31.07 20.69
CA THR A 671 -4.36 32.14 21.64
C THR A 671 -3.73 31.78 22.99
N ARG A 672 -3.98 30.57 23.47
CA ARG A 672 -3.42 30.06 24.73
C ARG A 672 -1.89 29.99 24.70
N VAL A 673 -1.33 29.41 23.65
CA VAL A 673 0.13 29.25 23.48
C VAL A 673 0.82 30.61 23.34
N THR A 674 0.21 31.58 22.66
CA THR A 674 0.74 32.94 22.55
C THR A 674 0.80 33.65 23.90
N GLY A 675 -0.07 33.30 24.85
CA GLY A 675 -0.06 33.82 26.23
C GLY A 675 0.93 33.13 27.15
N TRP A 676 1.62 32.08 26.72
CA TRP A 676 2.54 31.33 27.57
C TRP A 676 3.84 32.09 27.85
N SER A 677 4.18 32.23 29.14
CA SER A 677 5.46 32.74 29.59
C SER A 677 6.33 31.57 30.09
N PRO A 678 7.53 31.34 29.51
CA PRO A 678 8.42 30.25 29.94
C PRO A 678 8.73 30.27 31.45
N ARG A 679 8.87 31.48 32.03
CA ARG A 679 9.11 31.61 33.46
C ARG A 679 7.91 31.23 34.31
N GLU A 680 6.70 31.60 33.88
CA GLU A 680 5.46 31.23 34.57
C GLU A 680 5.16 29.74 34.46
N LEU A 681 5.39 29.13 33.28
CA LEU A 681 5.23 27.72 33.06
C LEU A 681 6.11 26.86 33.99
N LEU A 682 7.28 27.34 34.36
CA LEU A 682 8.20 26.64 35.26
C LEU A 682 7.97 26.96 36.76
N GLN A 683 6.99 27.79 37.09
CA GLN A 683 6.60 28.02 38.50
C GLN A 683 5.90 26.76 39.07
N PRO A 684 6.00 26.52 40.39
CA PRO A 684 5.28 25.42 41.03
C PRO A 684 3.78 25.48 40.78
N ALA A 685 3.19 24.36 40.36
CA ALA A 685 1.73 24.23 40.24
C ALA A 685 1.11 24.02 41.63
N SER A 686 0.05 24.78 41.95
CA SER A 686 -0.60 24.71 43.26
C SER A 686 -1.33 23.36 43.54
N THR A 687 -1.52 22.51 42.53
CA THR A 687 -2.43 21.36 42.61
C THR A 687 -1.74 19.97 42.51
N ALA A 688 -0.50 19.86 42.01
CA ALA A 688 0.12 18.59 41.64
C ALA A 688 1.38 18.21 42.44
N GLY A 689 1.65 18.89 43.57
CA GLY A 689 2.78 18.61 44.46
C GLY A 689 3.96 19.57 44.27
N PRO A 690 4.93 19.57 45.20
CA PRO A 690 5.93 20.64 45.33
C PRO A 690 6.94 20.74 44.19
N SER A 691 7.10 19.70 43.39
CA SER A 691 8.00 19.67 42.21
C SER A 691 7.30 19.89 40.87
N ALA A 692 5.98 19.77 40.83
CA ALA A 692 5.19 19.92 39.60
C ALA A 692 5.14 21.41 39.17
N THR A 693 5.25 21.67 37.89
CA THR A 693 5.22 23.03 37.31
C THR A 693 3.89 23.24 36.57
N ALA A 694 3.54 24.53 36.35
CA ALA A 694 2.37 24.88 35.56
C ALA A 694 2.41 24.31 34.11
N LEU A 695 3.60 23.99 33.63
CA LEU A 695 3.81 23.34 32.32
C LEU A 695 3.02 22.04 32.20
N LEU A 696 2.86 21.23 33.27
CA LEU A 696 2.08 20.00 33.28
C LEU A 696 0.62 20.22 32.87
N ASP A 697 -0.04 21.17 33.51
CA ASP A 697 -1.45 21.45 33.28
C ASP A 697 -1.68 22.09 31.91
N GLU A 698 -0.83 23.04 31.55
CA GLU A 698 -0.89 23.78 30.30
C GLU A 698 -0.67 22.85 29.08
N THR A 699 0.36 21.99 29.13
CA THR A 699 0.61 21.03 28.06
C THR A 699 -0.46 19.93 27.98
N SER A 700 -1.01 19.49 29.12
CA SER A 700 -2.11 18.52 29.14
C SER A 700 -3.35 19.05 28.44
N GLY A 701 -3.74 20.29 28.73
CA GLY A 701 -4.87 20.92 28.06
C GLY A 701 -4.62 21.14 26.55
N ALA A 702 -3.39 21.51 26.16
CA ALA A 702 -3.02 21.65 24.76
C ALA A 702 -3.07 20.30 24.00
N ILE A 703 -2.59 19.22 24.62
CA ILE A 703 -2.67 17.86 24.07
C ILE A 703 -4.13 17.43 23.87
N THR A 704 -5.01 17.74 24.85
CA THR A 704 -6.44 17.42 24.72
C THR A 704 -7.06 18.15 23.54
N SER A 705 -6.84 19.46 23.41
CA SER A 705 -7.36 20.26 22.27
C SER A 705 -6.87 19.77 20.91
N LEU A 706 -5.61 19.31 20.81
CA LEU A 706 -5.09 18.73 19.56
C LEU A 706 -5.68 17.35 19.24
N ARG A 707 -5.97 16.54 20.26
CA ARG A 707 -6.65 15.25 20.06
C ARG A 707 -8.09 15.43 19.62
N GLU A 708 -8.78 16.43 20.20
CA GLU A 708 -10.13 16.82 19.77
C GLU A 708 -10.13 17.28 18.31
N LEU A 709 -9.16 18.13 17.93
CA LEU A 709 -9.01 18.55 16.54
C LEU A 709 -8.73 17.36 15.62
N ALA A 710 -7.85 16.43 16.00
CA ALA A 710 -7.55 15.24 15.20
C ALA A 710 -8.79 14.34 15.03
N GLY A 711 -9.57 14.13 16.11
CA GLY A 711 -10.84 13.39 16.06
C GLY A 711 -11.86 14.06 15.15
N ALA A 712 -12.02 15.37 15.25
CA ALA A 712 -12.92 16.14 14.38
C ALA A 712 -12.51 16.04 12.89
N LEU A 713 -11.20 16.06 12.60
CA LEU A 713 -10.70 15.82 11.23
C LEU A 713 -11.04 14.41 10.73
N GLU A 714 -10.86 13.39 11.59
CA GLU A 714 -11.21 12.01 11.25
C GLU A 714 -12.71 11.87 10.96
N ASP A 715 -13.55 12.49 11.78
CA ASP A 715 -15.00 12.47 11.62
C ASP A 715 -15.46 13.17 10.32
N VAL A 716 -14.89 14.33 10.02
CA VAL A 716 -15.28 15.12 8.84
C VAL A 716 -14.76 14.52 7.53
N TYR A 717 -13.49 14.09 7.52
CA TYR A 717 -12.82 13.73 6.26
C TYR A 717 -12.73 12.22 6.01
N PHE A 718 -12.69 11.37 7.06
CA PHE A 718 -12.33 9.98 6.90
C PHE A 718 -13.41 8.99 7.34
N ARG A 719 -14.23 9.30 8.36
CA ARG A 719 -15.30 8.39 8.75
C ARG A 719 -16.36 8.29 7.66
N PRO A 720 -16.83 7.07 7.34
CA PRO A 720 -18.02 6.90 6.53
C PRO A 720 -19.16 7.63 7.25
N THR A 721 -19.83 8.56 6.58
CA THR A 721 -21.10 9.07 7.07
C THR A 721 -22.01 7.85 7.19
N GLU A 722 -22.44 7.50 8.40
CA GLU A 722 -23.50 6.51 8.58
C GLU A 722 -24.64 6.97 7.67
N SER A 723 -24.96 6.16 6.66
CA SER A 723 -26.21 6.35 5.99
C SER A 723 -27.24 6.11 7.10
N THR A 724 -27.92 7.14 7.54
CA THR A 724 -29.20 6.98 8.23
C THR A 724 -30.08 6.23 7.25
N SER A 725 -30.02 4.90 7.29
CA SER A 725 -30.99 4.06 6.64
C SER A 725 -32.33 4.47 7.25
N PRO A 726 -33.33 4.88 6.44
CA PRO A 726 -34.66 5.18 6.97
C PRO A 726 -35.32 3.93 7.57
N TRP A 727 -34.71 2.79 7.46
CA TRP A 727 -35.13 1.49 7.99
C TRP A 727 -34.12 1.07 9.06
N GLY A 728 -34.48 1.33 10.33
CA GLY A 728 -33.66 0.98 11.50
C GLY A 728 -33.39 -0.53 11.61
N PHE A 729 -32.30 -0.98 11.00
CA PHE A 729 -31.66 -2.25 11.24
C PHE A 729 -30.28 -2.04 11.88
N ASP A 730 -30.24 -1.24 12.95
CA ASP A 730 -29.17 -1.29 13.95
C ASP A 730 -29.68 -2.24 15.04
N ASP A 731 -29.27 -3.50 14.97
CA ASP A 731 -29.28 -4.54 16.00
C ASP A 731 -29.76 -5.90 15.43
N VAL A 732 -28.85 -6.63 14.78
CA VAL A 732 -28.78 -8.10 14.90
C VAL A 732 -27.30 -8.52 14.74
#